data_c9694476fd47d93ba06168caaa408a65
#
_entry.id   c9694476fd47d93ba06168caaa408a65
#
_cell.length_a   1.000
_cell.length_b   1.000
_cell.length_c   1.000
_cell.angle_alpha   90.00
_cell.angle_beta   90.00
_cell.angle_gamma   90.00
#
_symmetry.space_group_name_H-M   'P 1'
#
loop_
_entity.id
_entity.type
_entity.pdbx_description
1 polymer ?
#
loop_
_entity_poly.entity_id
_entity_poly.type
_entity_poly.pdbx_seq_one_letter_code
_entity_poly.pdbx_strand_id
1 'polypeptide(L)'
;PGIYARSFLEGRLTEEHLNNFRREVGGIGLPSYPHPYLMPDYWQFPTVSMGLGPIMSIYQAHIQKYLMNRGLIKEEDRKVWAYLGDGEMDEPESLGAISLAGREKLDNLIWVVNCNLQRLDGPVRGNGKIIQELESVFRGAGWKVIKLIWGGRWDSLLAKDETGVLKHRMEEFLDGEYQLTEARDAAFSREFFFGKYPELKEMVADMSDEEIGRLNRGGHDPVKVFAAYAEAMKTKGQPTVILAKTVKGYGLSSQLQSVNKTHQIKKMEHESLVYFRDRFELPISDEDLKELPFYRPAPDSAEAKYMKGRREALGGHLPSRRSGHIPLEIPGLEIFDKVLQGSGGKEQSTTMVFVRLLGAMLKNKAIQERVVPIVPDEARTFGLEGMFRQLGIYAAAGQKYIPEDAEALMGYKEAQDGHMLEEGINEAGAMSAWIALAQSYSVNALPMIPIYIYYAMFGFQRVGDLVWAAGDCQAQGFLMGATAGRTTMNGEGLQHQDGHHMVLFGTVPNCVSYDPCYGYELAVIMHDGMKRMYGDGERVFYYISVMNENYEQPAMPQGVEEGIKKGLYLLQDNGSTQVQLMGSGTILLEVEKAAKILAEEFNIKANVWSATSYNELARDAMACDEYNRLHPAEEQRVPWITEQLAKHEGVVVSATDYIRIYSEQVRAWMPDARPYATLGTDGFGRSDSREQLRSFFKVDAAHIVVATLKLLADEGEVDSRLVKDAISSLGLDVDASPAWYPQPQIDHSPDAPAVLGANPKPVPHLVEEDDAAISDEGKAEDAADAPILNQKPE
;
A
#
# COMPACT_ATOMS: atom_id res chain seq x y z
N PRO A 1 -17.07 18.13 1.84
CA PRO A 1 -18.14 18.94 2.46
C PRO A 1 -19.48 18.20 2.53
N GLY A 2 -19.94 17.49 1.47
CA GLY A 2 -21.27 16.87 1.44
C GLY A 2 -21.54 15.88 2.57
N ILE A 3 -20.55 15.05 2.95
CA ILE A 3 -20.66 14.11 4.06
C ILE A 3 -20.84 14.85 5.39
N TYR A 4 -20.07 15.92 5.61
CA TYR A 4 -20.18 16.73 6.83
C TYR A 4 -21.52 17.48 6.90
N ALA A 5 -21.98 18.05 5.77
CA ALA A 5 -23.29 18.68 5.69
C ALA A 5 -24.42 17.69 6.04
N ARG A 6 -24.35 16.46 5.49
CA ARG A 6 -25.31 15.41 5.82
C ARG A 6 -25.27 15.02 7.30
N SER A 7 -24.07 14.85 7.85
CA SER A 7 -23.89 14.52 9.28
C SER A 7 -24.38 15.65 10.20
N PHE A 8 -24.24 16.90 9.78
CA PHE A 8 -24.83 18.03 10.49
C PHE A 8 -26.36 17.96 10.50
N LEU A 9 -27.01 17.72 9.35
CA LEU A 9 -28.46 17.56 9.27
C LEU A 9 -28.96 16.40 10.15
N GLU A 10 -28.19 15.32 10.28
CA GLU A 10 -28.49 14.18 11.14
C GLU A 10 -28.21 14.44 12.65
N GLY A 11 -27.67 15.60 13.01
CA GLY A 11 -27.34 15.97 14.39
C GLY A 11 -26.04 15.33 14.91
N ARG A 12 -25.22 14.71 14.05
CA ARG A 12 -23.94 14.11 14.42
C ARG A 12 -22.81 15.13 14.58
N LEU A 13 -22.88 16.23 13.83
CA LEU A 13 -21.94 17.35 13.88
C LEU A 13 -22.67 18.62 14.36
N THR A 14 -21.93 19.55 14.95
CA THR A 14 -22.39 20.86 15.44
C THR A 14 -21.97 21.98 14.48
N GLU A 15 -22.53 23.17 14.67
CA GLU A 15 -22.11 24.37 13.96
C GLU A 15 -20.64 24.72 14.26
N GLU A 16 -20.20 24.50 15.50
CA GLU A 16 -18.79 24.71 15.88
C GLU A 16 -17.84 23.83 15.04
N HIS A 17 -18.19 22.55 14.85
CA HIS A 17 -17.44 21.69 13.95
C HIS A 17 -17.38 22.24 12.51
N LEU A 18 -18.50 22.71 11.98
CA LEU A 18 -18.57 23.25 10.61
C LEU A 18 -17.84 24.58 10.47
N ASN A 19 -17.91 25.45 11.46
CA ASN A 19 -17.15 26.72 11.49
C ASN A 19 -15.64 26.50 11.51
N ASN A 20 -15.20 25.38 12.09
CA ASN A 20 -13.80 24.98 12.13
C ASN A 20 -13.43 23.93 11.05
N PHE A 21 -14.16 23.91 9.93
CA PHE A 21 -13.81 23.07 8.79
C PHE A 21 -12.39 23.42 8.26
N ARG A 22 -11.54 22.43 8.09
CA ARG A 22 -10.11 22.55 7.79
C ARG A 22 -9.27 23.22 8.88
N ARG A 23 -9.68 23.03 10.14
CA ARG A 23 -8.97 23.51 11.33
C ARG A 23 -9.00 22.45 12.42
N GLU A 24 -8.57 21.23 12.11
CA GLU A 24 -8.66 20.09 13.03
C GLU A 24 -7.49 20.01 14.02
N VAL A 25 -6.38 20.71 13.76
CA VAL A 25 -5.24 20.76 14.67
C VAL A 25 -5.66 21.44 15.98
N GLY A 26 -5.59 20.69 17.09
CA GLY A 26 -6.13 21.11 18.38
C GLY A 26 -7.47 20.47 18.75
N GLY A 27 -8.01 19.60 17.88
CA GLY A 27 -9.10 18.66 18.24
C GLY A 27 -10.54 19.20 18.17
N ILE A 28 -10.76 20.45 17.71
CA ILE A 28 -12.12 21.04 17.66
C ILE A 28 -12.70 21.03 16.25
N GLY A 29 -11.85 21.06 15.21
CA GLY A 29 -12.28 21.24 13.83
C GLY A 29 -12.48 19.93 13.07
N LEU A 30 -12.76 20.07 11.78
CA LEU A 30 -12.92 18.98 10.85
C LEU A 30 -11.78 18.98 9.81
N PRO A 31 -11.23 17.82 9.46
CA PRO A 31 -10.30 17.72 8.34
C PRO A 31 -11.00 18.00 7.00
N SER A 32 -10.22 18.15 5.93
CA SER A 32 -10.73 18.39 4.56
C SER A 32 -11.74 17.33 4.12
N TYR A 33 -11.49 16.09 4.49
CA TYR A 33 -12.36 14.92 4.33
C TYR A 33 -12.16 13.98 5.51
N PRO A 34 -13.13 13.10 5.80
CA PRO A 34 -13.03 12.21 6.92
C PRO A 34 -11.93 11.17 6.71
N HIS A 35 -11.16 10.92 7.77
CA HIS A 35 -10.08 9.93 7.80
C HIS A 35 -10.25 9.01 9.01
N PRO A 36 -10.02 7.70 8.89
CA PRO A 36 -10.00 6.81 10.04
C PRO A 36 -8.98 7.24 11.12
N TYR A 37 -7.81 7.72 10.71
CA TYR A 37 -6.76 8.19 11.62
C TYR A 37 -7.20 9.42 12.45
N LEU A 38 -7.80 10.43 11.79
CA LEU A 38 -8.21 11.69 12.43
C LEU A 38 -9.60 11.62 13.06
N MET A 39 -10.47 10.73 12.58
CA MET A 39 -11.87 10.58 13.00
C MET A 39 -12.19 9.10 13.27
N PRO A 40 -11.57 8.47 14.30
CA PRO A 40 -11.54 7.01 14.45
C PRO A 40 -12.91 6.34 14.62
N ASP A 41 -13.92 7.05 15.18
CA ASP A 41 -15.27 6.51 15.35
C ASP A 41 -16.25 6.94 14.25
N TYR A 42 -15.78 7.81 13.34
CA TYR A 42 -16.64 8.46 12.38
C TYR A 42 -16.61 7.79 11.00
N TRP A 43 -15.42 7.45 10.49
CA TRP A 43 -15.20 7.04 9.11
C TRP A 43 -14.35 5.78 9.00
N GLN A 44 -14.77 4.84 8.14
CA GLN A 44 -14.10 3.53 8.04
C GLN A 44 -12.96 3.49 7.01
N PHE A 45 -13.10 4.16 5.88
CA PHE A 45 -12.15 4.06 4.77
C PHE A 45 -11.59 5.44 4.38
N PRO A 46 -10.30 5.57 4.05
CA PRO A 46 -9.77 6.79 3.47
C PRO A 46 -10.42 7.05 2.11
N THR A 47 -10.53 8.33 1.74
CA THR A 47 -11.30 8.75 0.56
C THR A 47 -10.49 9.65 -0.37
N VAL A 48 -9.17 9.67 -0.25
CA VAL A 48 -8.34 10.76 -0.76
C VAL A 48 -7.68 10.44 -2.08
N SER A 49 -7.01 9.29 -2.18
CA SER A 49 -6.25 8.96 -3.37
C SER A 49 -7.16 8.36 -4.43
N MET A 50 -7.17 8.97 -5.61
CA MET A 50 -7.99 8.53 -6.74
C MET A 50 -7.58 7.12 -7.15
N GLY A 51 -8.56 6.26 -7.45
CA GLY A 51 -8.35 4.85 -7.82
C GLY A 51 -8.26 3.90 -6.63
N LEU A 52 -7.82 4.32 -5.45
CA LEU A 52 -7.70 3.44 -4.28
C LEU A 52 -9.07 3.03 -3.71
N GLY A 53 -10.04 3.94 -3.68
CA GLY A 53 -11.41 3.61 -3.28
C GLY A 53 -12.01 2.46 -4.10
N PRO A 54 -11.97 2.51 -5.43
CA PRO A 54 -12.40 1.42 -6.30
C PRO A 54 -11.76 0.09 -5.95
N ILE A 55 -10.44 -0.04 -6.03
CA ILE A 55 -9.76 -1.32 -5.80
C ILE A 55 -9.98 -1.84 -4.38
N MET A 56 -9.84 -0.99 -3.36
CA MET A 56 -10.09 -1.38 -1.97
C MET A 56 -11.53 -1.86 -1.74
N SER A 57 -12.53 -1.29 -2.43
CA SER A 57 -13.93 -1.73 -2.32
C SER A 57 -14.16 -3.13 -2.89
N ILE A 58 -13.48 -3.47 -3.99
CA ILE A 58 -13.52 -4.83 -4.57
C ILE A 58 -12.97 -5.83 -3.55
N TYR A 59 -11.77 -5.57 -3.01
CA TYR A 59 -11.15 -6.48 -2.06
C TYR A 59 -11.86 -6.50 -0.69
N GLN A 60 -12.47 -5.39 -0.28
CA GLN A 60 -13.36 -5.42 0.90
C GLN A 60 -14.54 -6.36 0.72
N ALA A 61 -15.17 -6.37 -0.47
CA ALA A 61 -16.26 -7.28 -0.80
C ALA A 61 -15.78 -8.74 -0.92
N HIS A 62 -14.61 -8.94 -1.54
CA HIS A 62 -13.95 -10.24 -1.69
C HIS A 62 -13.61 -10.85 -0.32
N ILE A 63 -12.93 -10.10 0.55
CA ILE A 63 -12.56 -10.55 1.89
C ILE A 63 -13.79 -10.82 2.76
N GLN A 64 -14.87 -10.07 2.62
CA GLN A 64 -16.11 -10.37 3.31
C GLN A 64 -16.66 -11.75 2.91
N LYS A 65 -16.63 -12.11 1.62
CA LYS A 65 -17.00 -13.46 1.14
C LYS A 65 -16.04 -14.53 1.67
N TYR A 66 -14.74 -14.25 1.63
CA TYR A 66 -13.70 -15.13 2.19
C TYR A 66 -13.97 -15.45 3.67
N LEU A 67 -14.22 -14.44 4.50
CA LEU A 67 -14.49 -14.65 5.92
C LEU A 67 -15.79 -15.42 6.16
N MET A 68 -16.83 -15.19 5.34
CA MET A 68 -18.07 -15.98 5.38
C MET A 68 -17.84 -17.45 4.98
N ASN A 69 -17.12 -17.68 3.89
CA ASN A 69 -16.83 -19.03 3.38
C ASN A 69 -15.98 -19.86 4.36
N ARG A 70 -15.12 -19.20 5.13
CA ARG A 70 -14.37 -19.80 6.24
C ARG A 70 -15.18 -19.97 7.53
N GLY A 71 -16.41 -19.51 7.57
CA GLY A 71 -17.26 -19.57 8.78
C GLY A 71 -16.82 -18.63 9.92
N LEU A 72 -15.92 -17.67 9.66
CA LEU A 72 -15.40 -16.74 10.65
C LEU A 72 -16.36 -15.59 10.98
N ILE A 73 -17.23 -15.23 10.05
CA ILE A 73 -18.37 -14.35 10.24
C ILE A 73 -19.65 -15.01 9.74
N LYS A 74 -20.79 -14.58 10.26
CA LYS A 74 -22.08 -15.09 9.81
C LYS A 74 -22.34 -14.71 8.36
N GLU A 75 -23.04 -15.60 7.65
CA GLU A 75 -23.57 -15.26 6.34
C GLU A 75 -24.60 -14.15 6.46
N GLU A 76 -24.41 -13.07 5.73
CA GLU A 76 -25.27 -11.90 5.74
C GLU A 76 -25.24 -11.19 4.37
N ASP A 77 -26.34 -10.50 4.04
CA ASP A 77 -26.49 -9.76 2.76
C ASP A 77 -25.99 -8.31 2.87
N ARG A 78 -24.91 -8.10 3.63
CA ARG A 78 -24.27 -6.78 3.76
C ARG A 78 -23.57 -6.40 2.44
N LYS A 79 -23.78 -5.16 2.01
CA LYS A 79 -23.21 -4.65 0.77
C LYS A 79 -22.04 -3.69 1.02
N VAL A 80 -21.09 -3.71 0.10
CA VAL A 80 -20.03 -2.70 -0.04
C VAL A 80 -20.47 -1.74 -1.14
N TRP A 81 -20.63 -0.47 -0.78
CA TRP A 81 -20.98 0.60 -1.69
C TRP A 81 -19.78 1.50 -1.92
N ALA A 82 -19.43 1.77 -3.19
CA ALA A 82 -18.42 2.76 -3.56
C ALA A 82 -19.03 3.83 -4.47
N TYR A 83 -18.76 5.10 -4.15
CA TYR A 83 -19.17 6.27 -4.91
C TYR A 83 -17.94 6.87 -5.57
N LEU A 84 -17.92 6.85 -6.89
CA LEU A 84 -16.73 7.09 -7.70
C LEU A 84 -17.01 8.21 -8.71
N GLY A 85 -15.95 8.89 -9.18
CA GLY A 85 -16.02 9.83 -10.29
C GLY A 85 -15.76 9.17 -11.64
N ASP A 86 -16.34 9.69 -12.71
CA ASP A 86 -16.05 9.22 -14.07
C ASP A 86 -14.63 9.57 -14.53
N GLY A 87 -14.09 10.70 -14.09
CA GLY A 87 -12.68 11.05 -14.29
C GLY A 87 -11.72 10.18 -13.50
N GLU A 88 -12.15 9.64 -12.34
CA GLU A 88 -11.37 8.70 -11.53
C GLU A 88 -11.15 7.35 -12.25
N MET A 89 -11.97 7.02 -13.23
CA MET A 89 -11.81 5.80 -14.02
C MET A 89 -10.58 5.84 -14.95
N ASP A 90 -9.90 6.97 -15.07
CA ASP A 90 -8.61 7.07 -15.75
C ASP A 90 -7.44 6.46 -14.91
N GLU A 91 -7.63 6.30 -13.60
CA GLU A 91 -6.63 5.65 -12.73
C GLU A 91 -6.58 4.14 -12.99
N PRO A 92 -5.39 3.54 -13.16
CA PRO A 92 -5.26 2.10 -13.40
C PRO A 92 -5.89 1.25 -12.31
N GLU A 93 -5.77 1.66 -11.04
CA GLU A 93 -6.33 0.97 -9.88
C GLU A 93 -7.86 0.94 -9.90
N SER A 94 -8.51 1.92 -10.53
CA SER A 94 -9.97 1.95 -10.65
C SER A 94 -10.51 0.77 -11.47
N LEU A 95 -9.78 0.34 -12.49
CA LEU A 95 -10.19 -0.74 -13.40
C LEU A 95 -9.38 -2.03 -13.20
N GLY A 96 -8.32 -1.99 -12.41
CA GLY A 96 -7.33 -3.06 -12.30
C GLY A 96 -7.88 -4.39 -11.78
N ALA A 97 -8.95 -4.40 -10.99
CA ALA A 97 -9.50 -5.61 -10.39
C ALA A 97 -10.98 -5.88 -10.73
N ILE A 98 -11.59 -5.16 -11.68
CA ILE A 98 -13.02 -5.33 -12.02
C ILE A 98 -13.34 -6.72 -12.58
N SER A 99 -12.41 -7.34 -13.28
CA SER A 99 -12.56 -8.71 -13.79
C SER A 99 -12.54 -9.75 -12.67
N LEU A 100 -11.76 -9.54 -11.60
CA LEU A 100 -11.81 -10.37 -10.39
C LEU A 100 -13.23 -10.30 -9.78
N ALA A 101 -13.77 -9.11 -9.61
CA ALA A 101 -15.10 -8.92 -9.03
C ALA A 101 -16.19 -9.69 -9.80
N GLY A 102 -16.11 -9.68 -11.15
CA GLY A 102 -17.02 -10.45 -12.01
C GLY A 102 -16.81 -11.97 -11.88
N ARG A 103 -15.55 -12.43 -11.93
CA ARG A 103 -15.17 -13.84 -11.81
C ARG A 103 -15.59 -14.44 -10.47
N GLU A 104 -15.33 -13.72 -9.38
CA GLU A 104 -15.70 -14.13 -8.02
C GLU A 104 -17.19 -13.89 -7.70
N LYS A 105 -17.94 -13.34 -8.65
CA LYS A 105 -19.39 -13.08 -8.53
C LYS A 105 -19.74 -12.26 -7.28
N LEU A 106 -19.01 -11.17 -7.05
CA LEU A 106 -19.16 -10.34 -5.85
C LEU A 106 -20.49 -9.58 -5.84
N ASP A 107 -21.58 -10.28 -5.61
CA ASP A 107 -22.94 -9.72 -5.56
C ASP A 107 -23.20 -8.83 -4.33
N ASN A 108 -22.22 -8.77 -3.44
CA ASN A 108 -22.17 -7.84 -2.32
C ASN A 108 -21.47 -6.51 -2.65
N LEU A 109 -21.05 -6.28 -3.92
CA LEU A 109 -20.38 -5.06 -4.37
C LEU A 109 -21.31 -4.24 -5.28
N ILE A 110 -21.48 -2.96 -4.96
CA ILE A 110 -22.25 -2.01 -5.75
C ILE A 110 -21.44 -0.72 -5.92
N TRP A 111 -21.17 -0.36 -7.17
CA TRP A 111 -20.54 0.91 -7.53
C TRP A 111 -21.55 1.90 -8.08
N VAL A 112 -21.39 3.16 -7.71
CA VAL A 112 -22.12 4.29 -8.30
C VAL A 112 -21.09 5.25 -8.87
N VAL A 113 -20.97 5.24 -10.21
CA VAL A 113 -20.08 6.17 -10.91
C VAL A 113 -20.85 7.44 -11.21
N ASN A 114 -20.41 8.54 -10.61
CA ASN A 114 -20.96 9.88 -10.82
C ASN A 114 -20.44 10.44 -12.15
N CYS A 115 -21.19 10.21 -13.22
CA CYS A 115 -20.84 10.63 -14.57
C CYS A 115 -21.28 12.07 -14.83
N ASN A 116 -20.55 13.04 -14.30
CA ASN A 116 -20.76 14.46 -14.60
C ASN A 116 -20.06 14.90 -15.90
N LEU A 117 -19.34 13.99 -16.58
CA LEU A 117 -18.63 14.13 -17.85
C LEU A 117 -17.44 15.10 -17.81
N GLN A 118 -17.04 15.59 -16.62
CA GLN A 118 -16.00 16.59 -16.48
C GLN A 118 -14.90 16.17 -15.51
N ARG A 119 -13.66 16.40 -15.90
CA ARG A 119 -12.48 16.48 -15.03
C ARG A 119 -12.37 17.87 -14.39
N LEU A 120 -11.18 18.23 -13.92
CA LEU A 120 -10.93 19.56 -13.33
C LEU A 120 -10.88 20.66 -14.40
N ASP A 121 -10.23 20.38 -15.52
CA ASP A 121 -9.92 21.37 -16.56
C ASP A 121 -10.89 21.32 -17.76
N GLY A 122 -11.65 20.23 -17.92
CA GLY A 122 -12.54 20.05 -19.06
C GLY A 122 -13.31 18.73 -19.03
N PRO A 123 -13.83 18.27 -20.19
CA PRO A 123 -14.56 17.00 -20.28
C PRO A 123 -13.64 15.78 -20.09
N VAL A 124 -14.18 14.69 -19.53
CA VAL A 124 -13.47 13.41 -19.43
C VAL A 124 -13.18 12.84 -20.82
N ARG A 125 -14.17 12.79 -21.69
CA ARG A 125 -14.09 12.36 -23.10
C ARG A 125 -14.78 13.37 -24.00
N GLY A 126 -14.12 14.49 -24.30
CA GLY A 126 -14.74 15.59 -25.08
C GLY A 126 -15.33 15.14 -26.42
N ASN A 127 -14.55 14.41 -27.21
CA ASN A 127 -14.92 13.84 -28.51
C ASN A 127 -15.48 12.41 -28.42
N GLY A 128 -15.83 11.94 -27.22
CA GLY A 128 -16.30 10.58 -26.98
C GLY A 128 -17.51 10.56 -26.04
N LYS A 129 -17.72 9.40 -25.44
CA LYS A 129 -18.84 9.11 -24.54
C LYS A 129 -18.39 8.17 -23.44
N ILE A 130 -17.96 8.74 -22.31
CA ILE A 130 -17.41 7.97 -21.18
C ILE A 130 -18.39 6.92 -20.64
N ILE A 131 -19.71 7.20 -20.63
CA ILE A 131 -20.71 6.28 -20.12
C ILE A 131 -20.79 5.01 -20.98
N GLN A 132 -20.72 5.13 -22.31
CA GLN A 132 -20.74 3.99 -23.23
C GLN A 132 -19.43 3.21 -23.17
N GLU A 133 -18.30 3.89 -23.01
CA GLU A 133 -16.99 3.26 -22.78
C GLU A 133 -17.03 2.41 -21.51
N LEU A 134 -17.43 3.00 -20.38
CA LEU A 134 -17.54 2.29 -19.11
C LEU A 134 -18.58 1.16 -19.13
N GLU A 135 -19.73 1.35 -19.80
CA GLU A 135 -20.71 0.27 -19.98
C GLU A 135 -20.08 -0.95 -20.64
N SER A 136 -19.31 -0.74 -21.71
CA SER A 136 -18.65 -1.83 -22.44
C SER A 136 -17.60 -2.54 -21.57
N VAL A 137 -16.79 -1.78 -20.84
CA VAL A 137 -15.77 -2.30 -19.95
C VAL A 137 -16.38 -3.15 -18.83
N PHE A 138 -17.38 -2.64 -18.12
CA PHE A 138 -18.02 -3.36 -17.02
C PHE A 138 -18.80 -4.58 -17.48
N ARG A 139 -19.53 -4.50 -18.61
CA ARG A 139 -20.21 -5.68 -19.17
C ARG A 139 -19.22 -6.76 -19.58
N GLY A 140 -18.09 -6.38 -20.21
CA GLY A 140 -17.02 -7.30 -20.57
C GLY A 140 -16.40 -7.99 -19.37
N ALA A 141 -16.34 -7.31 -18.21
CA ALA A 141 -15.87 -7.83 -16.94
C ALA A 141 -16.93 -8.63 -16.15
N GLY A 142 -18.14 -8.85 -16.67
CA GLY A 142 -19.18 -9.66 -16.03
C GLY A 142 -20.05 -8.93 -15.01
N TRP A 143 -20.05 -7.58 -15.02
CA TRP A 143 -20.87 -6.78 -14.12
C TRP A 143 -22.28 -6.55 -14.68
N LYS A 144 -23.26 -6.43 -13.80
CA LYS A 144 -24.56 -5.84 -14.11
C LYS A 144 -24.41 -4.33 -14.21
N VAL A 145 -24.76 -3.76 -15.35
CA VAL A 145 -24.71 -2.32 -15.59
C VAL A 145 -26.11 -1.72 -15.60
N ILE A 146 -26.35 -0.75 -14.73
CA ILE A 146 -27.56 0.05 -14.67
C ILE A 146 -27.20 1.46 -15.16
N LYS A 147 -27.81 1.91 -16.25
CA LYS A 147 -27.59 3.27 -16.78
C LYS A 147 -28.69 4.19 -16.29
N LEU A 148 -28.31 5.20 -15.50
CA LEU A 148 -29.20 6.20 -14.94
C LEU A 148 -28.95 7.55 -15.64
N ILE A 149 -29.46 7.69 -16.87
CA ILE A 149 -29.07 8.76 -17.79
C ILE A 149 -30.06 9.92 -17.77
N TRP A 150 -31.37 9.65 -17.96
CA TRP A 150 -32.40 10.65 -18.15
C TRP A 150 -33.38 10.67 -16.98
N GLY A 151 -33.70 11.86 -16.51
CA GLY A 151 -34.77 12.08 -15.51
C GLY A 151 -36.16 11.80 -16.05
N GLY A 152 -37.15 11.66 -15.18
CA GLY A 152 -38.51 11.30 -15.52
C GLY A 152 -39.22 12.25 -16.48
N ARG A 153 -38.81 13.53 -16.54
CA ARG A 153 -39.37 14.50 -17.52
C ARG A 153 -39.05 14.16 -18.99
N TRP A 154 -38.00 13.36 -19.23
CA TRP A 154 -37.67 12.85 -20.56
C TRP A 154 -38.60 11.71 -21.01
N ASP A 155 -39.29 11.04 -20.09
CA ASP A 155 -40.05 9.83 -20.40
C ASP A 155 -41.17 10.10 -21.41
N SER A 156 -41.83 11.27 -21.33
CA SER A 156 -42.86 11.68 -22.29
C SER A 156 -42.30 11.93 -23.70
N LEU A 157 -41.11 12.51 -23.80
CA LEU A 157 -40.44 12.72 -25.10
C LEU A 157 -39.95 11.39 -25.69
N LEU A 158 -39.39 10.52 -24.88
CA LEU A 158 -38.97 9.18 -25.29
C LEU A 158 -40.15 8.33 -25.76
N ALA A 159 -41.33 8.46 -25.12
CA ALA A 159 -42.55 7.78 -25.54
C ALA A 159 -43.13 8.31 -26.86
N LYS A 160 -42.82 9.54 -27.25
CA LYS A 160 -43.21 10.15 -28.53
C LYS A 160 -42.21 9.81 -29.67
N ASP A 161 -41.08 9.23 -29.40
CA ASP A 161 -40.01 8.97 -30.37
C ASP A 161 -40.27 7.69 -31.18
N GLU A 162 -41.37 7.69 -31.98
CA GLU A 162 -41.77 6.54 -32.80
C GLU A 162 -40.74 6.21 -33.91
N THR A 163 -40.04 7.23 -34.40
CA THR A 163 -39.04 7.08 -35.46
C THR A 163 -37.63 6.79 -34.98
N GLY A 164 -37.37 6.94 -33.66
CA GLY A 164 -36.06 6.78 -33.05
C GLY A 164 -35.10 7.95 -33.28
N VAL A 165 -35.59 9.09 -33.78
CA VAL A 165 -34.77 10.28 -34.09
C VAL A 165 -34.24 10.94 -32.82
N LEU A 166 -35.00 10.95 -31.73
CA LEU A 166 -34.51 11.45 -30.43
C LEU A 166 -33.40 10.56 -29.87
N LYS A 167 -33.62 9.25 -29.91
CA LYS A 167 -32.61 8.27 -29.52
C LYS A 167 -31.33 8.45 -30.36
N HIS A 168 -31.48 8.55 -31.69
CA HIS A 168 -30.35 8.79 -32.59
C HIS A 168 -29.60 10.09 -32.22
N ARG A 169 -30.32 11.18 -31.93
CA ARG A 169 -29.70 12.46 -31.50
C ARG A 169 -28.95 12.32 -30.21
N MET A 170 -29.50 11.58 -29.23
CA MET A 170 -28.82 11.28 -27.96
C MET A 170 -27.56 10.43 -28.16
N GLU A 171 -27.56 9.51 -29.12
CA GLU A 171 -26.43 8.64 -29.42
C GLU A 171 -25.31 9.34 -30.17
N GLU A 172 -25.58 10.29 -31.05
CA GLU A 172 -24.56 11.07 -31.76
C GLU A 172 -23.98 12.21 -30.92
N PHE A 173 -24.69 12.70 -29.91
CA PHE A 173 -24.33 13.87 -29.13
C PHE A 173 -23.14 13.57 -28.20
N LEU A 174 -22.05 14.28 -28.36
CA LEU A 174 -20.80 14.04 -27.66
C LEU A 174 -20.82 14.58 -26.22
N ASP A 175 -19.90 14.08 -25.36
CA ASP A 175 -19.82 14.53 -23.96
C ASP A 175 -19.48 16.02 -23.83
N GLY A 176 -18.63 16.55 -24.70
CA GLY A 176 -18.32 17.98 -24.77
C GLY A 176 -19.53 18.83 -25.15
N GLU A 177 -20.44 18.32 -26.03
CA GLU A 177 -21.70 18.98 -26.41
C GLU A 177 -22.71 18.95 -25.26
N TYR A 178 -22.79 17.83 -24.51
CA TYR A 178 -23.59 17.76 -23.27
C TYR A 178 -23.14 18.77 -22.23
N GLN A 179 -21.84 18.93 -22.05
CA GLN A 179 -21.30 19.95 -21.15
C GLN A 179 -21.70 21.35 -21.60
N LEU A 180 -21.59 21.63 -22.90
CA LEU A 180 -21.92 22.95 -23.47
C LEU A 180 -23.40 23.30 -23.26
N THR A 181 -24.31 22.34 -23.49
CA THR A 181 -25.76 22.58 -23.29
C THR A 181 -26.13 22.84 -21.83
N GLU A 182 -25.42 22.19 -20.87
CA GLU A 182 -25.65 22.43 -19.44
C GLU A 182 -25.05 23.76 -18.94
N ALA A 183 -24.03 24.27 -19.64
CA ALA A 183 -23.41 25.56 -19.32
C ALA A 183 -24.11 26.75 -19.99
N ARG A 184 -25.13 26.52 -20.82
CA ARG A 184 -25.91 27.52 -21.54
C ARG A 184 -27.38 27.54 -21.10
N ASP A 185 -28.12 28.48 -21.59
CA ASP A 185 -29.56 28.58 -21.34
C ASP A 185 -30.39 27.54 -22.12
N ALA A 186 -31.64 27.44 -21.77
CA ALA A 186 -32.58 26.50 -22.40
C ALA A 186 -32.88 26.84 -23.85
N ALA A 187 -32.87 28.14 -24.24
CA ALA A 187 -33.05 28.54 -25.63
C ALA A 187 -31.92 28.01 -26.52
N PHE A 188 -30.66 28.05 -26.01
CA PHE A 188 -29.54 27.44 -26.70
C PHE A 188 -29.73 25.91 -26.84
N SER A 189 -30.17 25.22 -25.80
CA SER A 189 -30.44 23.79 -25.84
C SER A 189 -31.54 23.42 -26.83
N ARG A 190 -32.59 24.24 -26.93
CA ARG A 190 -33.64 24.08 -27.94
C ARG A 190 -33.09 24.10 -29.37
N GLU A 191 -32.28 25.09 -29.69
CA GLU A 191 -31.71 25.20 -31.04
C GLU A 191 -30.56 24.20 -31.28
N PHE A 192 -29.68 24.01 -30.36
CA PHE A 192 -28.48 23.20 -30.54
C PHE A 192 -28.75 21.68 -30.46
N PHE A 193 -29.60 21.23 -29.52
CA PHE A 193 -29.93 19.83 -29.39
C PHE A 193 -31.13 19.43 -30.22
N PHE A 194 -32.32 20.07 -30.02
CA PHE A 194 -33.54 19.71 -30.71
C PHE A 194 -33.60 20.31 -32.11
N GLY A 195 -32.92 21.44 -32.35
CA GLY A 195 -32.93 22.14 -33.61
C GLY A 195 -32.28 21.43 -34.78
N LYS A 196 -31.53 20.36 -34.56
CA LYS A 196 -30.82 19.65 -35.62
C LYS A 196 -31.75 18.89 -36.58
N TYR A 197 -32.81 18.32 -36.08
CA TYR A 197 -33.77 17.56 -36.86
C TYR A 197 -35.17 18.20 -36.80
N PRO A 198 -35.92 18.32 -37.95
CA PRO A 198 -37.26 18.90 -37.97
C PRO A 198 -38.21 18.18 -37.00
N GLU A 199 -38.17 16.87 -36.91
CA GLU A 199 -39.01 16.04 -36.04
C GLU A 199 -38.78 16.37 -34.56
N LEU A 200 -37.55 16.69 -34.16
CA LEU A 200 -37.26 17.09 -32.80
C LEU A 200 -37.71 18.50 -32.48
N LYS A 201 -37.66 19.42 -33.47
CA LYS A 201 -38.26 20.77 -33.34
C LYS A 201 -39.75 20.68 -33.09
N GLU A 202 -40.44 19.86 -33.87
CA GLU A 202 -41.89 19.62 -33.75
C GLU A 202 -42.22 18.99 -32.38
N MET A 203 -41.42 17.97 -31.96
CA MET A 203 -41.60 17.25 -30.68
C MET A 203 -41.64 18.19 -29.47
N VAL A 204 -40.87 19.30 -29.49
CA VAL A 204 -40.76 20.27 -28.40
C VAL A 204 -41.42 21.60 -28.73
N ALA A 205 -42.20 21.72 -29.78
CA ALA A 205 -42.81 22.99 -30.24
C ALA A 205 -43.68 23.64 -29.16
N ASP A 206 -44.43 22.84 -28.43
CA ASP A 206 -45.37 23.30 -27.39
C ASP A 206 -44.70 23.50 -26.02
N MET A 207 -43.41 23.13 -25.89
CA MET A 207 -42.68 23.30 -24.64
C MET A 207 -42.07 24.70 -24.51
N SER A 208 -42.22 25.32 -23.37
CA SER A 208 -41.49 26.55 -23.03
C SER A 208 -39.99 26.29 -22.84
N ASP A 209 -39.17 27.33 -22.88
CA ASP A 209 -37.73 27.21 -22.57
C ASP A 209 -37.53 26.80 -21.12
N GLU A 210 -38.40 27.23 -20.20
CA GLU A 210 -38.37 26.80 -18.80
C GLU A 210 -38.58 25.28 -18.68
N GLU A 211 -39.52 24.68 -19.42
CA GLU A 211 -39.79 23.24 -19.41
C GLU A 211 -38.59 22.45 -20.01
N ILE A 212 -37.96 22.96 -21.08
CA ILE A 212 -36.76 22.38 -21.63
C ILE A 212 -35.61 22.45 -20.60
N GLY A 213 -35.41 23.58 -19.92
CA GLY A 213 -34.40 23.73 -18.86
C GLY A 213 -34.63 22.81 -17.65
N ARG A 214 -35.85 22.31 -17.49
CA ARG A 214 -36.18 21.33 -16.42
C ARG A 214 -35.97 19.85 -16.84
N LEU A 215 -35.56 19.58 -18.06
CA LEU A 215 -35.21 18.24 -18.54
C LEU A 215 -33.89 17.79 -17.89
N ASN A 216 -33.99 17.25 -16.68
CA ASN A 216 -32.84 16.92 -15.84
C ASN A 216 -32.17 15.58 -16.21
N ARG A 217 -30.97 15.35 -15.66
CA ARG A 217 -30.24 14.07 -15.75
C ARG A 217 -30.78 13.09 -14.72
N GLY A 218 -30.67 11.78 -15.05
CA GLY A 218 -31.19 10.69 -14.21
C GLY A 218 -30.59 10.65 -12.81
N GLY A 219 -29.31 10.98 -12.67
CA GLY A 219 -28.63 11.05 -11.38
C GLY A 219 -29.13 12.15 -10.44
N HIS A 220 -29.97 13.09 -10.96
CA HIS A 220 -30.66 14.13 -10.18
C HIS A 220 -32.17 13.88 -10.04
N ASP A 221 -32.65 12.72 -10.47
CA ASP A 221 -34.06 12.33 -10.32
C ASP A 221 -34.21 11.34 -9.14
N PRO A 222 -34.85 11.78 -8.03
CA PRO A 222 -34.93 10.94 -6.82
C PRO A 222 -35.64 9.60 -7.04
N VAL A 223 -36.67 9.57 -7.91
CA VAL A 223 -37.44 8.35 -8.18
C VAL A 223 -36.60 7.36 -8.98
N LYS A 224 -35.89 7.84 -10.00
CA LYS A 224 -35.02 6.98 -10.82
C LYS A 224 -33.77 6.53 -10.05
N VAL A 225 -33.21 7.38 -9.19
CA VAL A 225 -32.12 7.00 -8.28
C VAL A 225 -32.59 5.89 -7.33
N PHE A 226 -33.76 6.05 -6.71
CA PHE A 226 -34.32 5.02 -5.84
C PHE A 226 -34.53 3.69 -6.58
N ALA A 227 -35.11 3.75 -7.78
CA ALA A 227 -35.38 2.56 -8.60
C ALA A 227 -34.07 1.84 -8.97
N ALA A 228 -33.01 2.59 -9.36
CA ALA A 228 -31.70 2.02 -9.68
C ALA A 228 -31.06 1.34 -8.45
N TYR A 229 -31.12 1.98 -7.29
CA TYR A 229 -30.57 1.41 -6.04
C TYR A 229 -31.38 0.17 -5.60
N ALA A 230 -32.69 0.21 -5.66
CA ALA A 230 -33.56 -0.93 -5.35
C ALA A 230 -33.29 -2.13 -6.29
N GLU A 231 -33.02 -1.87 -7.56
CA GLU A 231 -32.67 -2.91 -8.52
C GLU A 231 -31.24 -3.48 -8.28
N ALA A 232 -30.28 -2.62 -7.93
CA ALA A 232 -28.93 -3.05 -7.55
C ALA A 232 -28.95 -3.99 -6.33
N MET A 233 -29.76 -3.68 -5.32
CA MET A 233 -29.90 -4.50 -4.11
C MET A 233 -30.48 -5.90 -4.39
N LYS A 234 -31.24 -6.10 -5.47
CA LYS A 234 -31.81 -7.40 -5.85
C LYS A 234 -30.82 -8.28 -6.60
N THR A 235 -29.70 -7.73 -7.07
CA THR A 235 -28.75 -8.45 -7.91
C THR A 235 -28.07 -9.57 -7.11
N LYS A 236 -27.99 -10.74 -7.72
CA LYS A 236 -27.28 -11.91 -7.18
C LYS A 236 -26.34 -12.48 -8.23
N GLY A 237 -25.22 -13.05 -7.77
CA GLY A 237 -24.25 -13.75 -8.60
C GLY A 237 -23.37 -12.87 -9.50
N GLN A 238 -23.40 -11.54 -9.36
CA GLN A 238 -22.55 -10.62 -10.09
C GLN A 238 -22.49 -9.25 -9.39
N PRO A 239 -21.39 -8.51 -9.46
CA PRO A 239 -21.32 -7.14 -8.97
C PRO A 239 -22.19 -6.20 -9.82
N THR A 240 -22.57 -5.06 -9.26
CA THR A 240 -23.40 -4.08 -9.95
C THR A 240 -22.71 -2.72 -10.04
N VAL A 241 -22.76 -2.08 -11.22
CA VAL A 241 -22.37 -0.68 -11.39
C VAL A 241 -23.58 0.13 -11.86
N ILE A 242 -23.79 1.28 -11.24
CA ILE A 242 -24.78 2.30 -11.64
C ILE A 242 -23.99 3.44 -12.28
N LEU A 243 -24.15 3.66 -13.57
CA LEU A 243 -23.60 4.79 -14.31
C LEU A 243 -24.60 5.94 -14.23
N ALA A 244 -24.39 6.84 -13.27
CA ALA A 244 -25.33 7.90 -12.95
C ALA A 244 -24.92 9.22 -13.62
N LYS A 245 -25.63 9.61 -14.67
CA LYS A 245 -25.38 10.88 -15.35
C LYS A 245 -25.85 12.05 -14.49
N THR A 246 -24.94 12.94 -14.18
CA THR A 246 -25.17 14.13 -13.33
C THR A 246 -24.64 15.40 -14.02
N VAL A 247 -24.72 16.52 -13.33
CA VAL A 247 -24.19 17.80 -13.77
C VAL A 247 -23.27 18.35 -12.69
N LYS A 248 -22.04 18.71 -13.05
CA LYS A 248 -21.08 19.31 -12.12
C LYS A 248 -21.57 20.69 -11.64
N GLY A 249 -21.65 20.89 -10.32
CA GLY A 249 -22.21 22.11 -9.75
C GLY A 249 -23.75 22.20 -9.89
N TYR A 250 -24.44 21.04 -9.95
CA TYR A 250 -25.90 21.00 -10.04
C TYR A 250 -26.58 21.88 -9.00
N GLY A 251 -27.52 22.70 -9.47
CA GLY A 251 -28.28 23.59 -8.60
C GLY A 251 -27.63 24.95 -8.38
N LEU A 252 -26.40 25.15 -8.74
CA LEU A 252 -25.79 26.48 -8.81
C LEU A 252 -26.38 27.27 -9.99
N SER A 253 -26.11 28.55 -10.08
CA SER A 253 -26.59 29.36 -11.22
C SER A 253 -25.96 28.87 -12.54
N SER A 254 -26.55 29.24 -13.68
CA SER A 254 -26.00 28.92 -15.01
C SER A 254 -24.56 29.44 -15.23
N GLN A 255 -24.11 30.43 -14.46
CA GLN A 255 -22.75 30.94 -14.49
C GLN A 255 -21.76 29.99 -13.79
N LEU A 256 -22.24 29.09 -12.96
CA LEU A 256 -21.44 28.23 -12.09
C LEU A 256 -21.63 26.72 -12.37
N GLN A 257 -22.73 26.34 -13.03
CA GLN A 257 -23.06 24.94 -13.34
C GLN A 257 -22.38 24.52 -14.64
N SER A 258 -21.75 23.35 -14.64
CA SER A 258 -21.11 22.71 -15.80
C SER A 258 -19.99 23.50 -16.50
N VAL A 259 -19.58 24.63 -15.99
CA VAL A 259 -18.46 25.41 -16.55
C VAL A 259 -17.11 24.83 -16.08
N ASN A 260 -16.04 24.99 -16.89
CA ASN A 260 -14.74 24.43 -16.55
C ASN A 260 -14.18 24.96 -15.20
N LYS A 261 -14.46 26.21 -14.86
CA LYS A 261 -14.05 26.82 -13.59
C LYS A 261 -14.84 26.36 -12.36
N THR A 262 -15.90 25.54 -12.50
CA THR A 262 -16.78 25.13 -11.39
C THR A 262 -15.99 24.58 -10.20
N HIS A 263 -14.94 23.81 -10.46
CA HIS A 263 -14.12 23.23 -9.40
C HIS A 263 -13.32 24.26 -8.59
N GLN A 264 -12.97 25.39 -9.17
CA GLN A 264 -12.11 26.41 -8.58
C GLN A 264 -12.90 27.50 -7.84
N ILE A 265 -14.24 27.47 -7.90
CA ILE A 265 -15.10 28.48 -7.28
C ILE A 265 -15.02 28.36 -5.76
N LYS A 266 -14.53 29.42 -5.10
CA LYS A 266 -14.38 29.50 -3.65
C LYS A 266 -15.50 30.28 -2.97
N LYS A 267 -16.13 31.23 -3.68
CA LYS A 267 -17.23 32.06 -3.19
C LYS A 267 -18.31 32.16 -4.27
N MET A 268 -19.54 32.20 -3.85
CA MET A 268 -20.69 32.47 -4.70
C MET A 268 -21.11 33.94 -4.53
N GLU A 269 -21.43 34.60 -5.62
CA GLU A 269 -22.03 35.92 -5.60
C GLU A 269 -23.46 35.85 -5.01
N HIS A 270 -23.92 36.95 -4.44
CA HIS A 270 -25.20 37.00 -3.74
C HIS A 270 -26.37 36.52 -4.62
N GLU A 271 -26.40 36.92 -5.89
CA GLU A 271 -27.42 36.48 -6.84
C GLU A 271 -27.46 34.96 -7.03
N SER A 272 -26.28 34.32 -7.05
CA SER A 272 -26.18 32.85 -7.13
C SER A 272 -26.65 32.17 -5.85
N LEU A 273 -26.46 32.79 -4.69
CA LEU A 273 -26.97 32.29 -3.42
C LEU A 273 -28.48 32.37 -3.35
N VAL A 274 -29.08 33.50 -3.79
CA VAL A 274 -30.54 33.67 -3.91
C VAL A 274 -31.10 32.62 -4.84
N TYR A 275 -30.50 32.45 -6.04
CA TYR A 275 -30.93 31.43 -7.00
C TYR A 275 -30.90 30.01 -6.38
N PHE A 276 -29.83 29.65 -5.67
CA PHE A 276 -29.70 28.35 -5.01
C PHE A 276 -30.77 28.15 -3.92
N ARG A 277 -30.98 29.16 -3.04
CA ARG A 277 -32.02 29.16 -2.01
C ARG A 277 -33.40 28.93 -2.59
N ASP A 278 -33.76 29.72 -3.59
CA ASP A 278 -35.09 29.69 -4.22
C ASP A 278 -35.33 28.37 -4.97
N ARG A 279 -34.31 27.88 -5.69
CA ARG A 279 -34.39 26.60 -6.40
C ARG A 279 -34.65 25.41 -5.49
N PHE A 280 -34.05 25.40 -4.30
CA PHE A 280 -34.20 24.34 -3.31
C PHE A 280 -35.22 24.69 -2.20
N GLU A 281 -35.96 25.79 -2.35
CA GLU A 281 -37.00 26.23 -1.41
C GLU A 281 -36.49 26.24 0.03
N LEU A 282 -35.25 26.73 0.24
CA LEU A 282 -34.69 26.83 1.58
C LEU A 282 -35.35 27.98 2.36
N PRO A 283 -35.84 27.76 3.60
CA PRO A 283 -36.56 28.77 4.36
C PRO A 283 -35.57 29.74 5.05
N ILE A 284 -34.83 30.49 4.25
CA ILE A 284 -33.82 31.48 4.67
C ILE A 284 -34.23 32.83 4.10
N SER A 285 -34.37 33.86 4.94
CA SER A 285 -34.72 35.21 4.48
C SER A 285 -33.59 35.85 3.67
N ASP A 286 -33.89 36.88 2.87
CA ASP A 286 -32.88 37.66 2.13
C ASP A 286 -31.84 38.32 3.05
N GLU A 287 -32.25 38.66 4.29
CA GLU A 287 -31.36 39.25 5.27
C GLU A 287 -30.44 38.20 5.89
N ASP A 288 -30.99 37.07 6.32
CA ASP A 288 -30.20 35.98 6.90
C ASP A 288 -29.25 35.36 5.90
N LEU A 289 -29.60 35.35 4.62
CA LEU A 289 -28.76 34.77 3.55
C LEU A 289 -27.40 35.49 3.42
N LYS A 290 -27.28 36.74 3.86
CA LYS A 290 -26.03 37.51 3.85
C LYS A 290 -25.02 36.96 4.86
N GLU A 291 -25.52 36.37 5.95
CA GLU A 291 -24.71 35.77 7.01
C GLU A 291 -24.41 34.30 6.76
N LEU A 292 -24.96 33.70 5.72
CA LEU A 292 -24.75 32.27 5.34
C LEU A 292 -25.02 31.30 6.50
N PRO A 293 -26.22 31.31 7.10
CA PRO A 293 -26.50 30.50 8.27
C PRO A 293 -26.48 29.02 7.97
N PHE A 294 -26.09 28.19 8.94
CA PHE A 294 -26.25 26.75 8.86
C PHE A 294 -27.73 26.39 9.05
N TYR A 295 -28.36 25.85 8.01
CA TYR A 295 -29.76 25.43 8.08
C TYR A 295 -29.87 23.97 8.54
N ARG A 296 -30.76 23.73 9.49
CA ARG A 296 -31.22 22.41 9.91
C ARG A 296 -32.75 22.47 10.13
N PRO A 297 -33.53 21.49 9.58
CA PRO A 297 -34.94 21.37 9.88
C PRO A 297 -35.21 21.26 11.40
N ALA A 298 -36.32 21.82 11.88
CA ALA A 298 -36.68 21.69 13.25
C ALA A 298 -36.78 20.20 13.69
N PRO A 299 -36.34 19.83 14.90
CA PRO A 299 -36.32 18.43 15.33
C PRO A 299 -37.68 17.72 15.31
N ASP A 300 -38.75 18.46 15.37
CA ASP A 300 -40.15 17.99 15.34
C ASP A 300 -40.76 18.01 13.94
N SER A 301 -40.05 18.53 12.91
CA SER A 301 -40.50 18.51 11.54
C SER A 301 -40.62 17.08 10.98
N ALA A 302 -41.43 16.92 9.94
CA ALA A 302 -41.65 15.63 9.30
C ALA A 302 -40.37 15.07 8.71
N GLU A 303 -39.53 15.92 8.09
CA GLU A 303 -38.27 15.61 7.47
C GLU A 303 -37.24 15.12 8.50
N ALA A 304 -37.11 15.82 9.63
CA ALA A 304 -36.18 15.47 10.71
C ALA A 304 -36.61 14.13 11.37
N LYS A 305 -37.91 13.95 11.64
CA LYS A 305 -38.45 12.69 12.20
C LYS A 305 -38.23 11.52 11.25
N TYR A 306 -38.51 11.70 9.94
CA TYR A 306 -38.28 10.67 8.94
C TYR A 306 -36.80 10.28 8.87
N MET A 307 -35.90 11.24 8.75
CA MET A 307 -34.46 11.02 8.67
C MET A 307 -33.93 10.29 9.90
N LYS A 308 -34.33 10.75 11.10
CA LYS A 308 -33.94 10.13 12.37
C LYS A 308 -34.46 8.68 12.47
N GLY A 309 -35.74 8.46 12.17
CA GLY A 309 -36.34 7.13 12.21
C GLY A 309 -35.67 6.16 11.24
N ARG A 310 -35.25 6.62 10.05
CA ARG A 310 -34.49 5.79 9.11
C ARG A 310 -33.10 5.43 9.65
N ARG A 311 -32.41 6.37 10.32
CA ARG A 311 -31.10 6.09 10.94
C ARG A 311 -31.22 5.14 12.12
N GLU A 312 -32.22 5.31 12.96
CA GLU A 312 -32.51 4.39 14.07
C GLU A 312 -32.78 2.97 13.58
N ALA A 313 -33.57 2.81 12.51
CA ALA A 313 -33.84 1.52 11.89
C ALA A 313 -32.60 0.83 11.31
N LEU A 314 -31.56 1.58 10.99
CA LEU A 314 -30.25 1.06 10.52
C LEU A 314 -29.25 0.85 11.67
N GLY A 315 -29.64 1.04 12.92
CA GLY A 315 -28.77 0.89 14.10
C GLY A 315 -27.92 2.13 14.41
N GLY A 316 -28.22 3.29 13.83
CA GLY A 316 -27.52 4.54 14.09
C GLY A 316 -26.94 5.21 12.83
N HIS A 317 -25.96 6.08 13.05
CA HIS A 317 -25.32 6.81 11.95
C HIS A 317 -24.52 5.89 11.03
N LEU A 318 -24.54 6.19 9.71
CA LEU A 318 -23.74 5.54 8.69
C LEU A 318 -23.03 6.60 7.84
N PRO A 319 -21.73 6.40 7.54
CA PRO A 319 -20.86 5.35 8.08
C PRO A 319 -20.56 5.53 9.56
N SER A 320 -20.15 4.46 10.20
CA SER A 320 -19.63 4.46 11.57
C SER A 320 -18.46 3.49 11.63
N ARG A 321 -17.51 3.73 12.53
CA ARG A 321 -16.33 2.88 12.71
C ARG A 321 -16.23 2.41 14.15
N ARG A 322 -15.85 1.16 14.33
CA ARG A 322 -15.46 0.63 15.64
C ARG A 322 -13.97 0.90 15.83
N SER A 323 -13.63 1.81 16.74
CA SER A 323 -12.22 2.11 17.07
C SER A 323 -11.69 1.31 18.25
N GLY A 324 -12.61 0.67 19.02
CA GLY A 324 -12.24 -0.08 20.21
C GLY A 324 -11.29 -1.23 19.91
N HIS A 325 -10.35 -1.48 20.84
CA HIS A 325 -9.48 -2.63 20.80
C HIS A 325 -10.22 -3.91 21.16
N ILE A 326 -9.96 -4.97 20.38
CA ILE A 326 -10.45 -6.33 20.64
C ILE A 326 -9.19 -7.18 20.83
N PRO A 327 -8.80 -7.52 22.06
CA PRO A 327 -7.56 -8.24 22.32
C PRO A 327 -7.65 -9.69 21.81
N LEU A 328 -6.52 -10.17 21.29
CA LEU A 328 -6.27 -11.59 21.07
C LEU A 328 -5.36 -12.10 22.20
N GLU A 329 -5.57 -13.36 22.58
CA GLU A 329 -4.62 -14.06 23.44
C GLU A 329 -3.38 -14.43 22.60
N ILE A 330 -2.33 -13.63 22.74
CA ILE A 330 -1.07 -13.84 22.02
C ILE A 330 -0.24 -14.84 22.81
N PRO A 331 0.17 -15.97 22.17
CA PRO A 331 1.05 -16.94 22.84
C PRO A 331 2.40 -16.29 23.15
N GLY A 332 3.12 -16.82 24.15
CA GLY A 332 4.45 -16.34 24.48
C GLY A 332 5.49 -16.66 23.40
N LEU A 333 6.70 -16.13 23.57
CA LEU A 333 7.79 -16.29 22.60
C LEU A 333 8.19 -17.76 22.37
N GLU A 334 7.88 -18.65 23.35
CA GLU A 334 8.15 -20.08 23.29
C GLU A 334 7.53 -20.81 22.11
N ILE A 335 6.51 -20.26 21.44
CA ILE A 335 5.99 -20.87 20.20
C ILE A 335 7.07 -20.97 19.12
N PHE A 336 8.12 -20.16 19.23
CA PHE A 336 9.23 -20.07 18.33
C PHE A 336 10.51 -20.75 18.83
N ASP A 337 10.47 -21.52 19.93
CA ASP A 337 11.63 -22.15 20.58
C ASP A 337 12.58 -22.85 19.60
N LYS A 338 12.03 -23.53 18.56
CA LYS A 338 12.86 -24.21 17.55
C LYS A 338 13.71 -23.25 16.73
N VAL A 339 13.27 -22.02 16.57
CA VAL A 339 14.02 -20.98 15.88
C VAL A 339 14.98 -20.29 16.85
N LEU A 340 14.54 -20.06 18.08
CA LEU A 340 15.37 -19.45 19.14
C LEU A 340 16.60 -20.29 19.50
N GLN A 341 16.52 -21.62 19.34
CA GLN A 341 17.62 -22.56 19.57
C GLN A 341 18.62 -22.63 18.41
N GLY A 342 18.36 -21.91 17.31
CA GLY A 342 19.19 -21.91 16.12
C GLY A 342 18.98 -23.13 15.22
N SER A 343 19.77 -23.20 14.14
CA SER A 343 19.61 -24.24 13.10
C SER A 343 20.41 -25.52 13.34
N GLY A 344 21.26 -25.55 14.36
CA GLY A 344 22.07 -26.72 14.71
C GLY A 344 23.07 -27.11 13.62
N GLY A 345 23.72 -26.13 13.04
CA GLY A 345 24.72 -26.30 11.99
C GLY A 345 24.16 -26.45 10.57
N LYS A 346 22.83 -26.32 10.38
CA LYS A 346 22.21 -26.31 9.04
C LYS A 346 22.06 -24.86 8.54
N GLU A 347 22.45 -24.63 7.32
CA GLU A 347 22.26 -23.34 6.70
C GLU A 347 20.80 -23.13 6.29
N GLN A 348 20.29 -21.93 6.52
CA GLN A 348 18.92 -21.52 6.21
C GLN A 348 18.85 -20.02 5.96
N SER A 349 18.04 -19.63 5.00
CA SER A 349 17.70 -18.23 4.76
C SER A 349 16.66 -17.71 5.76
N THR A 350 16.62 -16.40 5.98
CA THR A 350 15.58 -15.78 6.81
C THR A 350 14.18 -15.96 6.19
N THR A 351 14.06 -16.09 4.85
CA THR A 351 12.79 -16.47 4.21
C THR A 351 12.32 -17.86 4.69
N MET A 352 13.22 -18.86 4.74
CA MET A 352 12.87 -20.20 5.24
C MET A 352 12.61 -20.21 6.75
N VAL A 353 13.29 -19.37 7.51
CA VAL A 353 12.96 -19.15 8.93
C VAL A 353 11.56 -18.57 9.07
N PHE A 354 11.21 -17.55 8.27
CA PHE A 354 9.84 -17.01 8.25
C PHE A 354 8.79 -18.08 8.00
N VAL A 355 8.98 -18.96 7.02
CA VAL A 355 8.08 -20.09 6.74
C VAL A 355 7.88 -20.98 7.97
N ARG A 356 8.95 -21.21 8.75
CA ARG A 356 8.85 -21.97 10.01
C ARG A 356 8.08 -21.25 11.10
N LEU A 357 8.31 -19.93 11.25
CA LEU A 357 7.56 -19.10 12.20
C LEU A 357 6.08 -19.09 11.82
N LEU A 358 5.75 -18.87 10.55
CA LEU A 358 4.39 -18.92 10.03
C LEU A 358 3.74 -20.31 10.31
N GLY A 359 4.47 -21.38 10.05
CA GLY A 359 4.02 -22.74 10.36
C GLY A 359 3.76 -22.99 11.86
N ALA A 360 4.52 -22.35 12.75
CA ALA A 360 4.29 -22.39 14.20
C ALA A 360 3.02 -21.61 14.59
N MET A 361 2.82 -20.42 14.02
CA MET A 361 1.61 -19.61 14.24
C MET A 361 0.34 -20.34 13.77
N LEU A 362 0.37 -20.97 12.60
CA LEU A 362 -0.74 -21.74 12.01
C LEU A 362 -1.07 -23.03 12.75
N LYS A 363 -0.20 -23.50 13.64
CA LYS A 363 -0.45 -24.65 14.53
C LYS A 363 -0.93 -24.24 15.93
N ASN A 364 -0.82 -22.97 16.28
CA ASN A 364 -1.22 -22.49 17.60
C ASN A 364 -2.74 -22.24 17.63
N LYS A 365 -3.46 -22.95 18.51
CA LYS A 365 -4.93 -22.94 18.58
C LYS A 365 -5.53 -21.56 18.92
N ALA A 366 -4.79 -20.69 19.60
CA ALA A 366 -5.30 -19.36 19.97
C ALA A 366 -5.38 -18.41 18.77
N ILE A 367 -4.44 -18.54 17.81
CA ILE A 367 -4.30 -17.58 16.70
C ILE A 367 -4.43 -18.21 15.30
N GLN A 368 -4.39 -19.53 15.14
CA GLN A 368 -4.29 -20.21 13.84
C GLN A 368 -5.34 -19.76 12.81
N GLU A 369 -6.58 -19.55 13.24
CA GLU A 369 -7.67 -19.13 12.35
C GLU A 369 -7.60 -17.66 11.96
N ARG A 370 -6.83 -16.87 12.70
CA ARG A 370 -6.65 -15.44 12.48
C ARG A 370 -5.50 -15.12 11.54
N VAL A 371 -4.47 -15.99 11.51
CA VAL A 371 -3.28 -15.81 10.65
C VAL A 371 -3.66 -16.12 9.22
N VAL A 372 -3.46 -15.16 8.31
CA VAL A 372 -3.78 -15.31 6.88
C VAL A 372 -2.56 -15.01 6.04
N PRO A 373 -1.92 -16.02 5.44
CA PRO A 373 -0.90 -15.82 4.44
C PRO A 373 -1.50 -15.25 3.15
N ILE A 374 -0.85 -14.23 2.59
CA ILE A 374 -1.24 -13.60 1.31
C ILE A 374 0.00 -13.58 0.43
N VAL A 375 -0.14 -14.05 -0.81
CA VAL A 375 0.93 -14.06 -1.82
C VAL A 375 0.41 -13.52 -3.15
N PRO A 376 1.26 -12.89 -3.99
CA PRO A 376 0.83 -12.44 -5.31
C PRO A 376 0.70 -13.62 -6.29
N ASP A 377 1.72 -14.44 -6.47
CA ASP A 377 1.78 -15.66 -7.32
C ASP A 377 3.18 -16.30 -7.18
N GLU A 378 3.75 -16.24 -5.99
CA GLU A 378 5.16 -16.59 -5.77
C GLU A 378 5.32 -17.51 -4.54
N ALA A 379 4.25 -18.26 -4.20
CA ALA A 379 4.27 -19.12 -3.02
C ALA A 379 5.41 -20.15 -3.06
N ARG A 380 5.72 -20.71 -4.25
CA ARG A 380 6.82 -21.68 -4.42
C ARG A 380 8.19 -21.01 -4.24
N THR A 381 8.37 -19.81 -4.79
CA THR A 381 9.61 -19.03 -4.63
C THR A 381 9.91 -18.71 -3.16
N PHE A 382 8.85 -18.47 -2.38
CA PHE A 382 8.97 -18.19 -0.94
C PHE A 382 8.97 -19.45 -0.06
N GLY A 383 8.92 -20.67 -0.64
CA GLY A 383 8.91 -21.94 0.09
C GLY A 383 7.59 -22.22 0.84
N LEU A 384 6.48 -21.61 0.41
CA LEU A 384 5.15 -21.79 1.00
C LEU A 384 4.32 -22.90 0.37
N GLU A 385 4.81 -23.56 -0.70
CA GLU A 385 4.11 -24.64 -1.40
C GLU A 385 3.74 -25.82 -0.49
N GLY A 386 4.54 -26.08 0.54
CA GLY A 386 4.21 -27.10 1.55
C GLY A 386 2.93 -26.83 2.33
N MET A 387 2.41 -25.60 2.27
CA MET A 387 1.16 -25.20 2.93
C MET A 387 -0.08 -25.39 2.05
N PHE A 388 0.04 -25.56 0.72
CA PHE A 388 -1.10 -25.67 -0.19
C PHE A 388 -2.10 -26.77 0.20
N ARG A 389 -1.60 -27.95 0.51
CA ARG A 389 -2.49 -29.06 0.91
C ARG A 389 -3.09 -28.90 2.30
N GLN A 390 -2.33 -28.30 3.21
CA GLN A 390 -2.77 -28.13 4.59
C GLN A 390 -3.81 -27.02 4.73
N LEU A 391 -3.56 -25.88 4.09
CA LEU A 391 -4.37 -24.67 4.24
C LEU A 391 -5.44 -24.55 3.16
N GLY A 392 -5.14 -24.98 1.95
CA GLY A 392 -5.91 -24.68 0.75
C GLY A 392 -5.76 -23.22 0.33
N ILE A 393 -5.72 -22.98 -0.97
CA ILE A 393 -5.82 -21.65 -1.57
C ILE A 393 -7.29 -21.30 -1.70
N TYR A 394 -7.68 -20.11 -1.27
CA TYR A 394 -9.07 -19.69 -1.35
C TYR A 394 -9.53 -19.52 -2.81
N ALA A 395 -10.62 -20.17 -3.14
CA ALA A 395 -11.34 -20.02 -4.40
C ALA A 395 -12.84 -20.07 -4.14
N ALA A 396 -13.58 -18.97 -4.33
CA ALA A 396 -15.00 -18.88 -3.99
C ALA A 396 -15.86 -19.95 -4.69
N ALA A 397 -15.45 -20.43 -5.86
CA ALA A 397 -16.12 -21.48 -6.63
C ALA A 397 -15.67 -22.92 -6.25
N GLY A 398 -14.69 -23.06 -5.36
CA GLY A 398 -13.97 -24.32 -5.15
C GLY A 398 -13.17 -24.76 -6.37
N GLN A 399 -12.41 -25.85 -6.23
CA GLN A 399 -11.59 -26.40 -7.33
C GLN A 399 -12.46 -27.28 -8.25
N LYS A 400 -12.59 -26.89 -9.51
CA LYS A 400 -13.43 -27.58 -10.52
C LYS A 400 -12.63 -28.40 -11.53
N TYR A 401 -11.34 -28.51 -11.35
CA TYR A 401 -10.40 -29.24 -12.19
C TYR A 401 -9.46 -30.08 -11.32
N ILE A 402 -8.76 -30.99 -11.94
CA ILE A 402 -7.69 -31.76 -11.29
C ILE A 402 -6.40 -31.00 -11.63
N PRO A 403 -5.64 -30.50 -10.64
CA PRO A 403 -4.37 -29.86 -10.92
C PRO A 403 -3.36 -30.86 -11.47
N GLU A 404 -2.41 -30.41 -12.28
CA GLU A 404 -1.40 -31.24 -12.93
C GLU A 404 -0.56 -31.99 -11.88
N ASP A 405 -0.25 -31.34 -10.76
CA ASP A 405 0.54 -31.88 -9.65
C ASP A 405 -0.30 -32.50 -8.52
N ALA A 406 -1.53 -32.96 -8.82
CA ALA A 406 -2.49 -33.49 -7.81
C ALA A 406 -1.94 -34.64 -6.98
N GLU A 407 -1.05 -35.47 -7.55
CA GLU A 407 -0.42 -36.61 -6.88
C GLU A 407 0.83 -36.20 -6.08
N ALA A 408 1.38 -35.00 -6.32
CA ALA A 408 2.57 -34.52 -5.59
C ALA A 408 2.25 -34.24 -4.11
N LEU A 409 3.21 -34.46 -3.23
CA LEU A 409 3.05 -34.23 -1.78
C LEU A 409 2.70 -32.77 -1.47
N MET A 410 3.23 -31.83 -2.24
CA MET A 410 3.02 -30.38 -2.13
C MET A 410 2.19 -29.83 -3.30
N GLY A 411 1.24 -30.66 -3.84
CA GLY A 411 0.43 -30.30 -4.98
C GLY A 411 -0.49 -29.12 -4.73
N TYR A 412 -0.77 -28.37 -5.78
CA TYR A 412 -1.66 -27.21 -5.79
C TYR A 412 -3.09 -27.59 -5.38
N LYS A 413 -3.70 -26.84 -4.46
CA LYS A 413 -5.03 -27.13 -3.97
C LYS A 413 -5.83 -25.88 -3.68
N GLU A 414 -6.93 -25.71 -4.41
CA GLU A 414 -7.94 -24.69 -4.14
C GLU A 414 -9.11 -25.25 -3.32
N ALA A 415 -9.70 -24.41 -2.49
CA ALA A 415 -10.89 -24.75 -1.70
C ALA A 415 -11.75 -23.50 -1.44
N GLN A 416 -13.07 -23.70 -1.30
CA GLN A 416 -13.99 -22.60 -0.98
C GLN A 416 -13.73 -22.03 0.42
N ASP A 417 -13.29 -22.87 1.35
CA ASP A 417 -12.86 -22.51 2.70
C ASP A 417 -11.33 -22.39 2.82
N GLY A 418 -10.63 -22.27 1.69
CA GLY A 418 -9.18 -22.14 1.64
C GLY A 418 -8.69 -20.99 2.53
N HIS A 419 -7.55 -21.23 3.20
CA HIS A 419 -7.03 -20.32 4.22
C HIS A 419 -6.07 -19.29 3.65
N MET A 420 -5.25 -19.70 2.66
CA MET A 420 -4.28 -18.86 1.98
C MET A 420 -4.96 -18.04 0.88
N LEU A 421 -4.57 -16.78 0.73
CA LEU A 421 -4.94 -15.93 -0.40
C LEU A 421 -3.79 -15.88 -1.41
N GLU A 422 -4.08 -16.27 -2.65
CA GLU A 422 -3.19 -16.14 -3.79
C GLU A 422 -3.87 -15.24 -4.82
N GLU A 423 -3.40 -13.98 -4.91
CA GLU A 423 -4.14 -12.91 -5.59
C GLU A 423 -3.74 -12.73 -7.06
N GLY A 424 -2.77 -13.55 -7.54
CA GLY A 424 -2.16 -13.42 -8.86
C GLY A 424 -1.10 -12.30 -8.91
N ILE A 425 -0.48 -12.08 -10.07
CA ILE A 425 0.54 -11.03 -10.27
C ILE A 425 -0.14 -9.66 -10.23
N ASN A 426 -0.58 -9.27 -9.05
CA ASN A 426 -1.34 -8.03 -8.78
C ASN A 426 -1.06 -7.57 -7.34
N GLU A 427 0.07 -6.90 -7.14
CA GLU A 427 0.47 -6.41 -5.82
C GLU A 427 -0.51 -5.38 -5.25
N ALA A 428 -1.12 -4.55 -6.11
CA ALA A 428 -2.14 -3.60 -5.67
C ALA A 428 -3.40 -4.32 -5.14
N GLY A 429 -3.79 -5.42 -5.76
CA GLY A 429 -4.87 -6.29 -5.29
C GLY A 429 -4.52 -6.99 -3.99
N ALA A 430 -3.36 -7.64 -3.92
CA ALA A 430 -2.90 -8.33 -2.72
C ALA A 430 -2.75 -7.36 -1.53
N MET A 431 -2.23 -6.15 -1.74
CA MET A 431 -2.17 -5.11 -0.71
C MET A 431 -3.57 -4.65 -0.27
N SER A 432 -4.53 -4.56 -1.19
CA SER A 432 -5.93 -4.21 -0.87
C SER A 432 -6.62 -5.32 -0.08
N ALA A 433 -6.34 -6.61 -0.38
CA ALA A 433 -6.81 -7.76 0.41
C ALA A 433 -6.21 -7.72 1.82
N TRP A 434 -4.91 -7.43 1.92
CA TRP A 434 -4.23 -7.27 3.20
C TRP A 434 -4.86 -6.14 4.03
N ILE A 435 -5.13 -4.96 3.44
CA ILE A 435 -5.80 -3.84 4.12
C ILE A 435 -7.19 -4.26 4.63
N ALA A 436 -7.98 -4.96 3.81
CA ALA A 436 -9.32 -5.40 4.19
C ALA A 436 -9.31 -6.36 5.40
N LEU A 437 -8.32 -7.25 5.48
CA LEU A 437 -8.09 -8.11 6.65
C LEU A 437 -7.52 -7.34 7.84
N ALA A 438 -6.54 -6.46 7.62
CA ALA A 438 -5.83 -5.69 8.63
C ALA A 438 -6.75 -4.71 9.40
N GLN A 439 -7.87 -4.29 8.80
CA GLN A 439 -8.91 -3.47 9.44
C GLN A 439 -10.15 -4.27 9.84
N SER A 440 -10.14 -5.60 9.73
CA SER A 440 -11.29 -6.45 10.04
C SER A 440 -11.74 -6.36 11.51
N TYR A 441 -10.84 -6.03 12.44
CA TYR A 441 -11.20 -5.72 13.83
C TYR A 441 -12.26 -4.61 13.92
N SER A 442 -12.18 -3.62 13.06
CA SER A 442 -13.11 -2.49 12.98
C SER A 442 -14.35 -2.82 12.14
N VAL A 443 -14.17 -3.39 10.94
CA VAL A 443 -15.27 -3.67 10.00
C VAL A 443 -16.15 -4.81 10.50
N ASN A 444 -15.55 -5.89 11.01
CA ASN A 444 -16.25 -7.15 11.35
C ASN A 444 -16.25 -7.47 12.85
N ALA A 445 -15.66 -6.61 13.70
CA ALA A 445 -15.35 -6.94 15.10
C ALA A 445 -14.54 -8.26 15.23
N LEU A 446 -13.66 -8.52 14.28
CA LEU A 446 -12.89 -9.75 14.13
C LEU A 446 -11.43 -9.41 13.83
N PRO A 447 -10.53 -9.33 14.83
CA PRO A 447 -9.10 -9.13 14.58
C PRO A 447 -8.55 -10.27 13.73
N MET A 448 -7.88 -9.95 12.63
CA MET A 448 -7.16 -10.88 11.76
C MET A 448 -5.68 -10.52 11.74
N ILE A 449 -4.82 -11.49 11.51
CA ILE A 449 -3.36 -11.36 11.45
C ILE A 449 -2.93 -11.61 9.99
N PRO A 450 -3.14 -10.67 9.08
CA PRO A 450 -2.71 -10.85 7.70
C PRO A 450 -1.19 -10.69 7.59
N ILE A 451 -0.59 -11.59 6.81
CA ILE A 451 0.84 -11.59 6.51
C ILE A 451 0.98 -11.63 5.00
N TYR A 452 1.35 -10.50 4.39
CA TYR A 452 1.55 -10.38 2.96
C TYR A 452 3.03 -10.43 2.64
N ILE A 453 3.46 -11.44 1.87
CA ILE A 453 4.84 -11.64 1.41
C ILE A 453 4.92 -11.38 -0.10
N TYR A 454 5.94 -10.64 -0.49
CA TYR A 454 6.15 -10.20 -1.89
C TYR A 454 7.61 -9.82 -2.12
N TYR A 455 8.02 -9.76 -3.39
CA TYR A 455 9.33 -9.21 -3.74
C TYR A 455 9.46 -7.76 -3.25
N ALA A 456 10.51 -7.48 -2.47
CA ALA A 456 10.74 -6.15 -1.89
C ALA A 456 10.73 -5.04 -2.94
N MET A 457 11.28 -5.29 -4.13
CA MET A 457 11.29 -4.35 -5.26
C MET A 457 9.89 -3.95 -5.73
N PHE A 458 8.90 -4.87 -5.66
CA PHE A 458 7.53 -4.63 -6.08
C PHE A 458 6.61 -4.23 -4.92
N GLY A 459 7.20 -3.92 -3.77
CA GLY A 459 6.51 -3.43 -2.59
C GLY A 459 6.21 -1.93 -2.66
N PHE A 460 6.84 -1.14 -1.77
CA PHE A 460 6.48 0.27 -1.57
C PHE A 460 6.49 1.09 -2.87
N GLN A 461 7.47 0.94 -3.73
CA GLN A 461 7.51 1.75 -4.97
C GLN A 461 6.37 1.47 -5.94
N ARG A 462 5.68 0.32 -5.83
CA ARG A 462 4.50 -0.03 -6.64
C ARG A 462 3.18 0.23 -5.92
N VAL A 463 3.13 0.03 -4.61
CA VAL A 463 1.90 0.10 -3.80
C VAL A 463 2.01 1.11 -2.65
N GLY A 464 2.94 2.06 -2.73
CA GLY A 464 3.21 3.01 -1.66
C GLY A 464 2.00 3.85 -1.24
N ASP A 465 1.14 4.21 -2.18
CA ASP A 465 -0.10 4.93 -1.90
C ASP A 465 -1.09 4.07 -1.08
N LEU A 466 -1.18 2.77 -1.40
CA LEU A 466 -1.95 1.81 -0.59
C LEU A 466 -1.32 1.58 0.80
N VAL A 467 0.01 1.59 0.90
CA VAL A 467 0.70 1.51 2.20
C VAL A 467 0.39 2.75 3.05
N TRP A 468 0.37 3.93 2.44
CA TRP A 468 -0.04 5.17 3.10
C TRP A 468 -1.51 5.11 3.55
N ALA A 469 -2.40 4.63 2.68
CA ALA A 469 -3.81 4.39 2.99
C ALA A 469 -4.00 3.38 4.14
N ALA A 470 -3.14 2.34 4.21
CA ALA A 470 -3.12 1.39 5.33
C ALA A 470 -2.82 2.09 6.66
N GLY A 471 -1.89 3.04 6.66
CA GLY A 471 -1.59 3.88 7.82
C GLY A 471 -2.81 4.69 8.28
N ASP A 472 -3.51 5.35 7.35
CA ASP A 472 -4.74 6.09 7.61
C ASP A 472 -5.87 5.17 8.13
N CYS A 473 -6.01 3.97 7.57
CA CYS A 473 -6.96 2.95 8.02
C CYS A 473 -6.68 2.44 9.44
N GLN A 474 -5.53 2.75 10.02
CA GLN A 474 -5.04 2.13 11.26
C GLN A 474 -4.97 0.60 11.13
N ALA A 475 -4.43 0.13 10.01
CA ALA A 475 -4.26 -1.29 9.71
C ALA A 475 -3.33 -1.96 10.72
N GLN A 476 -3.55 -3.27 10.97
CA GLN A 476 -2.72 -4.11 11.84
C GLN A 476 -2.37 -5.39 11.10
N GLY A 477 -1.08 -5.69 10.95
CA GLY A 477 -0.59 -6.86 10.22
C GLY A 477 0.87 -6.76 9.84
N PHE A 478 1.35 -7.75 9.09
CA PHE A 478 2.74 -7.84 8.66
C PHE A 478 2.85 -7.77 7.14
N LEU A 479 3.78 -6.96 6.67
CA LEU A 479 4.24 -6.90 5.29
C LEU A 479 5.66 -7.48 5.28
N MET A 480 5.90 -8.48 4.44
CA MET A 480 7.18 -9.18 4.36
C MET A 480 7.82 -8.89 2.99
N GLY A 481 8.89 -8.11 2.99
CA GLY A 481 9.70 -7.92 1.78
C GLY A 481 10.64 -9.10 1.59
N ALA A 482 10.28 -10.03 0.75
CA ALA A 482 11.07 -11.20 0.37
C ALA A 482 11.37 -11.11 -1.13
N THR A 483 12.33 -11.63 -1.49
CA THR A 483 13.71 -11.55 -1.30
C THR A 483 14.20 -10.09 -1.30
N ALA A 484 14.72 -9.63 -0.19
CA ALA A 484 15.22 -8.27 -0.04
C ALA A 484 16.75 -8.20 -0.27
N GLY A 485 17.26 -6.97 -0.35
CA GLY A 485 18.67 -6.68 -0.45
C GLY A 485 19.21 -6.60 -1.87
N ARG A 486 20.12 -5.65 -2.10
CA ARG A 486 20.63 -5.39 -3.45
C ARG A 486 21.72 -6.38 -3.86
N THR A 487 22.55 -6.83 -2.92
CA THR A 487 23.60 -7.79 -3.19
C THR A 487 23.22 -9.21 -2.83
N THR A 488 22.28 -9.38 -1.92
CA THR A 488 21.86 -10.70 -1.43
C THR A 488 21.07 -11.47 -2.48
N MET A 489 20.26 -10.77 -3.28
CA MET A 489 19.56 -11.35 -4.43
C MET A 489 20.51 -11.42 -5.62
N ASN A 490 21.32 -12.48 -5.70
CA ASN A 490 22.26 -12.69 -6.77
C ASN A 490 21.56 -13.05 -8.10
N GLY A 491 22.17 -12.70 -9.24
CA GLY A 491 21.72 -13.07 -10.58
C GLY A 491 20.55 -12.26 -11.14
N GLU A 492 19.59 -11.86 -10.34
CA GLU A 492 18.31 -11.25 -10.74
C GLU A 492 18.46 -9.84 -11.35
N GLY A 493 19.42 -9.07 -10.88
CA GLY A 493 19.80 -7.81 -11.47
C GLY A 493 18.85 -6.65 -11.17
N LEU A 494 18.86 -5.66 -12.04
CA LEU A 494 18.35 -4.31 -11.85
C LEU A 494 16.86 -4.27 -11.49
N GLN A 495 16.03 -5.17 -12.02
CA GLN A 495 14.58 -5.15 -11.80
C GLN A 495 14.14 -5.71 -10.44
N HIS A 496 14.95 -6.56 -9.81
CA HIS A 496 14.58 -7.27 -8.59
C HIS A 496 15.39 -6.85 -7.37
N GLN A 497 16.61 -6.37 -7.56
CA GLN A 497 17.51 -5.99 -6.48
C GLN A 497 17.14 -4.62 -5.90
N ASP A 498 16.46 -4.63 -4.78
CA ASP A 498 15.99 -3.43 -4.09
C ASP A 498 16.95 -3.00 -2.97
N GLY A 499 17.35 -1.73 -2.98
CA GLY A 499 18.18 -1.13 -1.93
C GLY A 499 17.54 0.09 -1.25
N HIS A 500 16.28 0.39 -1.48
CA HIS A 500 15.67 1.67 -1.05
C HIS A 500 14.37 1.54 -0.25
N HIS A 501 13.72 0.36 -0.25
CA HIS A 501 12.41 0.20 0.40
C HIS A 501 12.42 0.51 1.90
N MET A 502 13.50 0.19 2.63
CA MET A 502 13.58 0.49 4.07
C MET A 502 13.45 1.99 4.35
N VAL A 503 14.05 2.84 3.51
CA VAL A 503 13.90 4.31 3.62
C VAL A 503 12.46 4.73 3.31
N LEU A 504 11.84 4.14 2.28
CA LEU A 504 10.46 4.45 1.90
C LEU A 504 9.46 4.07 2.99
N PHE A 505 9.57 2.88 3.57
CA PHE A 505 8.71 2.47 4.69
C PHE A 505 8.92 3.35 5.94
N GLY A 506 10.14 3.84 6.16
CA GLY A 506 10.44 4.78 7.23
C GLY A 506 9.64 6.09 7.15
N THR A 507 9.13 6.46 5.97
CA THR A 507 8.31 7.67 5.79
C THR A 507 6.88 7.54 6.32
N VAL A 508 6.35 6.34 6.52
CA VAL A 508 4.99 6.12 7.00
C VAL A 508 4.96 6.15 8.53
N PRO A 509 4.23 7.08 9.15
CA PRO A 509 4.36 7.36 10.60
C PRO A 509 4.09 6.18 11.52
N ASN A 510 3.16 5.32 11.19
CA ASN A 510 2.75 4.15 11.99
C ASN A 510 3.16 2.80 11.37
N CYS A 511 4.13 2.80 10.45
CA CYS A 511 4.80 1.59 9.98
C CYS A 511 6.09 1.38 10.76
N VAL A 512 6.22 0.24 11.42
CA VAL A 512 7.43 -0.18 12.16
C VAL A 512 8.23 -1.11 11.26
N SER A 513 9.49 -0.82 10.96
CA SER A 513 10.25 -1.56 9.95
C SER A 513 11.56 -2.13 10.47
N TYR A 514 11.87 -3.39 10.09
CA TYR A 514 13.03 -4.12 10.53
C TYR A 514 13.75 -4.86 9.41
N ASP A 515 15.06 -4.99 9.55
CA ASP A 515 15.96 -5.75 8.66
C ASP A 515 16.79 -6.76 9.48
N PRO A 516 16.17 -7.89 9.92
CA PRO A 516 16.84 -8.89 10.73
C PRO A 516 17.85 -9.72 9.92
N CYS A 517 18.98 -10.05 10.53
CA CYS A 517 19.94 -11.02 10.01
C CYS A 517 19.58 -12.44 10.47
N TYR A 518 19.32 -12.62 11.75
CA TYR A 518 19.17 -13.95 12.35
C TYR A 518 17.72 -14.32 12.62
N GLY A 519 17.44 -15.62 12.59
CA GLY A 519 16.09 -16.15 12.78
C GLY A 519 15.49 -15.79 14.14
N TYR A 520 16.29 -15.74 15.19
CA TYR A 520 15.81 -15.33 16.52
C TYR A 520 15.42 -13.85 16.56
N GLU A 521 16.11 -12.98 15.80
CA GLU A 521 15.70 -11.57 15.67
C GLU A 521 14.32 -11.47 15.03
N LEU A 522 14.13 -12.20 13.91
CA LEU A 522 12.85 -12.26 13.22
C LEU A 522 11.74 -12.80 14.15
N ALA A 523 12.02 -13.83 14.94
CA ALA A 523 11.06 -14.39 15.90
C ALA A 523 10.65 -13.38 16.98
N VAL A 524 11.62 -12.66 17.56
CA VAL A 524 11.38 -11.62 18.58
C VAL A 524 10.57 -10.47 17.98
N ILE A 525 10.92 -9.98 16.77
CA ILE A 525 10.23 -8.89 16.09
C ILE A 525 8.79 -9.27 15.77
N MET A 526 8.53 -10.46 15.20
CA MET A 526 7.17 -10.91 14.89
C MET A 526 6.34 -11.10 16.15
N HIS A 527 6.93 -11.64 17.22
CA HIS A 527 6.24 -11.80 18.50
C HIS A 527 5.88 -10.44 19.12
N ASP A 528 6.81 -9.50 19.15
CA ASP A 528 6.58 -8.14 19.63
C ASP A 528 5.48 -7.45 18.83
N GLY A 529 5.50 -7.58 17.50
CA GLY A 529 4.48 -7.04 16.62
C GLY A 529 3.08 -7.61 16.91
N MET A 530 2.96 -8.92 17.10
CA MET A 530 1.71 -9.55 17.51
C MET A 530 1.23 -8.99 18.85
N LYS A 531 2.10 -8.87 19.83
CA LYS A 531 1.77 -8.36 21.16
C LYS A 531 1.30 -6.91 21.09
N ARG A 532 2.07 -6.02 20.46
CA ARG A 532 1.72 -4.60 20.33
C ARG A 532 0.39 -4.39 19.60
N MET A 533 0.22 -5.01 18.42
CA MET A 533 -0.97 -4.82 17.59
C MET A 533 -2.23 -5.47 18.19
N TYR A 534 -2.13 -6.72 18.61
CA TYR A 534 -3.31 -7.53 18.95
C TYR A 534 -3.46 -7.78 20.46
N GLY A 535 -2.39 -7.72 21.25
CA GLY A 535 -2.43 -7.77 22.71
C GLY A 535 -2.73 -6.39 23.30
N ASP A 536 -1.89 -5.42 22.98
CA ASP A 536 -1.90 -4.08 23.58
C ASP A 536 -2.79 -3.08 22.80
N GLY A 537 -3.11 -3.37 21.55
CA GLY A 537 -4.02 -2.57 20.71
C GLY A 537 -3.38 -1.35 20.06
N GLU A 538 -2.06 -1.33 19.91
CA GLU A 538 -1.38 -0.27 19.18
C GLU A 538 -1.81 -0.23 17.70
N ARG A 539 -1.98 0.96 17.17
CA ARG A 539 -2.40 1.19 15.78
C ARG A 539 -1.19 1.36 14.87
N VAL A 540 -0.38 0.31 14.80
CA VAL A 540 0.80 0.18 13.96
C VAL A 540 0.68 -1.07 13.08
N PHE A 541 1.51 -1.13 12.03
CA PHE A 541 1.75 -2.33 11.24
C PHE A 541 3.25 -2.48 11.00
N TYR A 542 3.67 -3.70 10.68
CA TYR A 542 5.07 -4.03 10.55
C TYR A 542 5.46 -4.25 9.10
N TYR A 543 6.64 -3.75 8.72
CA TYR A 543 7.36 -4.17 7.53
C TYR A 543 8.67 -4.85 7.92
N ILE A 544 8.91 -6.05 7.44
CA ILE A 544 10.10 -6.85 7.78
C ILE A 544 10.71 -7.39 6.49
N SER A 545 12.01 -7.15 6.27
CA SER A 545 12.76 -7.77 5.19
C SER A 545 13.13 -9.19 5.53
N VAL A 546 13.09 -10.09 4.55
CA VAL A 546 13.65 -11.45 4.63
C VAL A 546 14.38 -11.76 3.33
N MET A 547 15.42 -12.57 3.41
CA MET A 547 16.40 -12.77 2.35
C MET A 547 16.55 -14.26 2.00
N ASN A 548 17.10 -14.57 0.82
CA ASN A 548 17.23 -15.94 0.28
C ASN A 548 18.65 -16.54 0.41
N GLU A 549 19.59 -15.83 1.00
CA GLU A 549 20.92 -16.38 1.30
C GLU A 549 20.87 -17.37 2.45
N ASN A 550 21.47 -18.54 2.26
CA ASN A 550 21.55 -19.57 3.30
C ASN A 550 22.83 -19.40 4.12
N TYR A 551 22.70 -19.43 5.43
CA TYR A 551 23.78 -19.43 6.40
C TYR A 551 23.31 -20.04 7.72
N GLU A 552 24.26 -20.39 8.59
CA GLU A 552 23.94 -20.95 9.89
C GLU A 552 23.16 -19.93 10.74
N GLN A 553 22.07 -20.37 11.33
CA GLN A 553 21.27 -19.56 12.23
C GLN A 553 21.68 -19.87 13.68
N PRO A 554 22.34 -18.96 14.38
CA PRO A 554 22.79 -19.21 15.75
C PRO A 554 21.61 -19.22 16.73
N ALA A 555 21.85 -19.79 17.92
CA ALA A 555 20.89 -19.68 19.02
C ALA A 555 20.85 -18.24 19.54
N MET A 556 19.68 -17.81 20.03
CA MET A 556 19.50 -16.48 20.58
C MET A 556 20.38 -16.24 21.80
N PRO A 557 21.24 -15.20 21.83
CA PRO A 557 21.96 -14.81 23.02
C PRO A 557 21.03 -14.37 24.15
N GLN A 558 21.47 -14.51 25.41
CA GLN A 558 20.66 -14.06 26.54
C GLN A 558 20.63 -12.53 26.65
N GLY A 559 19.43 -11.97 26.90
CA GLY A 559 19.26 -10.55 27.22
C GLY A 559 19.25 -9.61 26.01
N VAL A 560 19.22 -10.12 24.79
CA VAL A 560 19.25 -9.28 23.57
C VAL A 560 17.84 -8.85 23.11
N GLU A 561 16.78 -9.39 23.64
CA GLU A 561 15.39 -9.15 23.20
C GLU A 561 15.02 -7.67 23.13
N GLU A 562 15.38 -6.89 24.16
CA GLU A 562 15.06 -5.47 24.20
C GLU A 562 15.83 -4.69 23.12
N GLY A 563 17.12 -5.01 22.93
CA GLY A 563 17.93 -4.39 21.89
C GLY A 563 17.44 -4.72 20.47
N ILE A 564 17.00 -5.97 20.24
CA ILE A 564 16.38 -6.37 18.97
C ILE A 564 15.15 -5.50 18.66
N LYS A 565 14.26 -5.32 19.64
CA LYS A 565 13.04 -4.51 19.49
C LYS A 565 13.34 -3.03 19.31
N LYS A 566 14.38 -2.51 19.98
CA LYS A 566 14.79 -1.11 19.89
C LYS A 566 15.69 -0.80 18.68
N GLY A 567 16.08 -1.81 17.91
CA GLY A 567 16.80 -1.64 16.65
C GLY A 567 18.31 -1.81 16.73
N LEU A 568 18.94 -1.99 17.91
CA LEU A 568 20.39 -2.17 18.06
C LEU A 568 20.73 -2.96 19.32
N TYR A 569 21.59 -3.96 19.19
CA TYR A 569 22.21 -4.67 20.33
C TYR A 569 23.64 -5.11 20.03
N LEU A 570 24.42 -5.28 21.06
CA LEU A 570 25.79 -5.82 20.97
C LEU A 570 25.72 -7.33 20.72
N LEU A 571 26.14 -7.76 19.52
CA LEU A 571 26.17 -9.17 19.12
C LEU A 571 27.43 -9.88 19.62
N GLN A 572 28.59 -9.24 19.42
CA GLN A 572 29.90 -9.79 19.83
C GLN A 572 30.67 -8.72 20.58
N ASP A 573 30.94 -8.98 21.88
CA ASP A 573 31.84 -8.18 22.68
C ASP A 573 33.25 -8.78 22.63
N ASN A 574 34.09 -8.23 21.76
CA ASN A 574 35.49 -8.64 21.60
C ASN A 574 36.45 -7.82 22.48
N GLY A 575 35.90 -7.01 23.40
CA GLY A 575 36.69 -6.17 24.31
C GLY A 575 37.40 -5.02 23.57
N SER A 576 36.83 -4.51 22.49
CA SER A 576 37.40 -3.40 21.73
C SER A 576 37.13 -2.06 22.41
N THR A 577 38.18 -1.23 22.44
CA THR A 577 38.11 0.20 22.85
C THR A 577 38.36 1.12 21.67
N GLN A 578 38.54 0.60 20.45
CA GLN A 578 38.93 1.38 19.28
C GLN A 578 37.92 1.32 18.14
N VAL A 579 37.13 0.22 18.02
CA VAL A 579 36.28 -0.02 16.85
C VAL A 579 34.94 -0.62 17.23
N GLN A 580 33.86 -0.03 16.70
CA GLN A 580 32.49 -0.53 16.79
C GLN A 580 31.95 -0.73 15.35
N LEU A 581 31.66 -1.98 14.97
CA LEU A 581 31.14 -2.32 13.64
C LEU A 581 29.64 -2.63 13.76
N MET A 582 28.85 -2.03 12.90
CA MET A 582 27.38 -2.22 12.84
C MET A 582 26.97 -2.81 11.52
N GLY A 583 26.04 -3.77 11.51
CA GLY A 583 25.49 -4.36 10.31
C GLY A 583 24.01 -4.67 10.44
N SER A 584 23.29 -4.74 9.30
CA SER A 584 21.90 -5.19 9.23
C SER A 584 21.70 -6.23 8.14
N GLY A 585 20.64 -7.04 8.24
CA GLY A 585 20.40 -8.11 7.28
C GLY A 585 21.63 -8.98 7.03
N THR A 586 21.76 -9.52 5.84
CA THR A 586 22.90 -10.41 5.50
C THR A 586 24.26 -9.71 5.48
N ILE A 587 24.31 -8.38 5.36
CA ILE A 587 25.60 -7.66 5.42
C ILE A 587 26.21 -7.68 6.83
N LEU A 588 25.44 -8.02 7.87
CA LEU A 588 26.00 -8.29 9.18
C LEU A 588 27.06 -9.43 9.12
N LEU A 589 26.89 -10.42 8.24
CA LEU A 589 27.88 -11.48 8.03
C LEU A 589 29.21 -10.94 7.48
N GLU A 590 29.17 -9.94 6.59
CA GLU A 590 30.38 -9.26 6.10
C GLU A 590 31.02 -8.40 7.20
N VAL A 591 30.23 -7.83 8.11
CA VAL A 591 30.71 -7.10 9.27
C VAL A 591 31.45 -8.05 10.26
N GLU A 592 30.90 -9.25 10.49
CA GLU A 592 31.57 -10.27 11.33
C GLU A 592 32.90 -10.75 10.71
N LYS A 593 32.89 -10.98 9.37
CA LYS A 593 34.16 -11.31 8.64
C LYS A 593 35.17 -10.17 8.74
N ALA A 594 34.74 -8.91 8.62
CA ALA A 594 35.62 -7.74 8.76
C ALA A 594 36.25 -7.65 10.18
N ALA A 595 35.46 -7.90 11.22
CA ALA A 595 35.95 -7.94 12.58
C ALA A 595 37.04 -9.03 12.77
N LYS A 596 36.86 -10.19 12.15
CA LYS A 596 37.86 -11.28 12.15
C LYS A 596 39.15 -10.87 11.41
N ILE A 597 39.04 -10.29 10.22
CA ILE A 597 40.20 -9.82 9.45
C ILE A 597 40.96 -8.75 10.21
N LEU A 598 40.27 -7.77 10.80
CA LEU A 598 40.89 -6.72 11.63
C LEU A 598 41.73 -7.33 12.79
N ALA A 599 41.16 -8.36 13.44
CA ALA A 599 41.85 -9.02 14.57
C ALA A 599 43.04 -9.85 14.11
N GLU A 600 42.90 -10.66 13.08
CA GLU A 600 43.90 -11.64 12.63
C GLU A 600 45.04 -11.01 11.81
N GLU A 601 44.71 -10.05 10.92
CA GLU A 601 45.72 -9.47 10.02
C GLU A 601 46.29 -8.14 10.51
N PHE A 602 45.47 -7.35 11.22
CA PHE A 602 45.85 -6.00 11.65
C PHE A 602 46.02 -5.86 13.18
N ASN A 603 45.76 -6.94 13.96
CA ASN A 603 45.80 -6.94 15.42
C ASN A 603 44.89 -5.83 16.03
N ILE A 604 43.77 -5.52 15.41
CA ILE A 604 42.80 -4.54 15.84
C ILE A 604 41.49 -5.28 16.21
N LYS A 605 41.11 -5.21 17.49
CA LYS A 605 39.83 -5.77 17.91
C LYS A 605 38.68 -4.86 17.52
N ALA A 606 37.54 -5.43 17.11
CA ALA A 606 36.32 -4.73 16.83
C ALA A 606 35.14 -5.43 17.53
N ASN A 607 34.28 -4.66 18.18
CA ASN A 607 32.99 -5.16 18.65
C ASN A 607 32.00 -5.18 17.48
N VAL A 608 31.07 -6.12 17.48
CA VAL A 608 30.05 -6.27 16.42
C VAL A 608 28.66 -6.04 16.98
N TRP A 609 27.91 -5.16 16.30
CA TRP A 609 26.56 -4.79 16.65
C TRP A 609 25.59 -5.22 15.54
N SER A 610 24.47 -5.84 15.90
CA SER A 610 23.37 -6.05 14.98
C SER A 610 22.39 -4.86 15.07
N ALA A 611 22.23 -4.16 13.94
CA ALA A 611 21.29 -3.07 13.79
C ALA A 611 20.02 -3.57 13.10
N THR A 612 19.06 -4.05 13.86
CA THR A 612 17.82 -4.61 13.33
C THR A 612 16.88 -3.57 12.73
N SER A 613 17.03 -2.27 13.11
CA SER A 613 16.24 -1.18 12.53
C SER A 613 16.88 0.20 12.71
N TYR A 614 17.43 0.76 11.66
CA TYR A 614 17.85 2.17 11.68
C TYR A 614 16.69 3.15 11.74
N ASN A 615 15.51 2.77 11.20
CA ASN A 615 14.32 3.60 11.25
C ASN A 615 13.80 3.79 12.68
N GLU A 616 13.74 2.73 13.47
CA GLU A 616 13.29 2.83 14.85
C GLU A 616 14.32 3.52 15.74
N LEU A 617 15.62 3.32 15.49
CA LEU A 617 16.68 4.09 16.14
C LEU A 617 16.57 5.59 15.88
N ALA A 618 16.32 5.97 14.64
CA ALA A 618 16.15 7.38 14.27
C ALA A 618 14.87 7.97 14.88
N ARG A 619 13.76 7.21 14.92
CA ARG A 619 12.49 7.66 15.55
C ARG A 619 12.64 7.88 17.05
N ASP A 620 13.27 6.93 17.75
CA ASP A 620 13.58 7.05 19.18
C ASP A 620 14.42 8.31 19.45
N ALA A 621 15.45 8.51 18.64
CA ALA A 621 16.36 9.64 18.80
C ALA A 621 15.69 10.99 18.52
N MET A 622 14.87 11.08 17.45
CA MET A 622 14.09 12.29 17.17
C MET A 622 13.10 12.61 18.30
N ALA A 623 12.46 11.58 18.88
CA ALA A 623 11.55 11.76 20.01
C ALA A 623 12.30 12.25 21.27
N CYS A 624 13.51 11.75 21.53
CA CYS A 624 14.37 12.24 22.61
C CYS A 624 14.75 13.71 22.39
N ASP A 625 15.17 14.09 21.18
CA ASP A 625 15.55 15.46 20.85
C ASP A 625 14.37 16.44 21.00
N GLU A 626 13.18 16.05 20.55
CA GLU A 626 11.99 16.88 20.70
C GLU A 626 11.62 17.08 22.16
N TYR A 627 11.62 16.00 22.95
CA TYR A 627 11.40 16.07 24.40
C TYR A 627 12.40 16.99 25.07
N ASN A 628 13.68 16.79 24.82
CA ASN A 628 14.79 17.54 25.43
C ASN A 628 14.70 19.04 25.09
N ARG A 629 14.32 19.37 23.87
CA ARG A 629 14.13 20.75 23.42
C ARG A 629 12.99 21.45 24.15
N LEU A 630 11.89 20.71 24.39
CA LEU A 630 10.69 21.26 25.03
C LEU A 630 10.77 21.22 26.56
N HIS A 631 11.66 20.42 27.13
CA HIS A 631 11.83 20.25 28.58
C HIS A 631 13.29 20.51 29.05
N PRO A 632 13.85 21.71 28.75
CA PRO A 632 15.28 21.99 28.99
C PRO A 632 15.71 21.97 30.46
N ALA A 633 14.77 22.04 31.39
CA ALA A 633 15.03 22.01 32.84
C ALA A 633 14.76 20.63 33.48
N GLU A 634 14.30 19.68 32.71
CA GLU A 634 14.05 18.31 33.19
C GLU A 634 15.25 17.38 32.88
N GLU A 635 15.17 16.14 33.39
CA GLU A 635 16.17 15.11 33.06
C GLU A 635 16.09 14.82 31.55
N GLN A 636 17.24 14.96 30.89
CA GLN A 636 17.33 14.77 29.45
C GLN A 636 17.24 13.30 29.08
N ARG A 637 16.42 12.98 28.05
CA ARG A 637 16.33 11.64 27.50
C ARG A 637 17.54 11.36 26.61
N VAL A 638 18.09 10.16 26.72
CA VAL A 638 19.21 9.71 25.91
C VAL A 638 18.70 8.73 24.87
N PRO A 639 18.94 8.97 23.55
CA PRO A 639 18.55 8.01 22.51
C PRO A 639 19.17 6.63 22.74
N TRP A 640 18.44 5.57 22.40
CA TRP A 640 18.93 4.19 22.57
C TRP A 640 20.29 3.96 21.93
N ILE A 641 20.48 4.40 20.68
CA ILE A 641 21.76 4.25 19.99
C ILE A 641 22.89 4.95 20.72
N THR A 642 22.66 6.17 21.22
CA THR A 642 23.66 6.93 22.01
C THR A 642 23.99 6.21 23.32
N GLU A 643 22.96 5.77 24.04
CA GLU A 643 23.11 5.04 25.31
C GLU A 643 23.93 3.76 25.16
N GLN A 644 23.64 2.97 24.11
CA GLN A 644 24.36 1.71 23.90
C GLN A 644 25.81 1.94 23.48
N LEU A 645 26.05 2.81 22.50
CA LEU A 645 27.41 3.08 22.00
C LEU A 645 28.27 3.86 23.00
N ALA A 646 27.70 4.67 23.89
CA ALA A 646 28.47 5.37 24.94
C ALA A 646 29.12 4.44 25.97
N LYS A 647 28.69 3.17 26.04
CA LYS A 647 29.31 2.14 26.91
C LYS A 647 30.62 1.62 26.35
N HIS A 648 30.93 1.96 25.10
CA HIS A 648 32.11 1.50 24.36
C HIS A 648 32.80 2.70 23.69
N GLU A 649 34.09 2.63 23.49
CA GLU A 649 34.89 3.70 22.86
C GLU A 649 35.19 3.34 21.38
N GLY A 650 35.80 4.29 20.64
CA GLY A 650 36.37 4.08 19.32
C GLY A 650 35.46 4.51 18.17
N VAL A 651 35.98 4.38 16.96
CA VAL A 651 35.27 4.76 15.70
C VAL A 651 34.12 3.81 15.41
N VAL A 652 33.12 4.29 14.68
CA VAL A 652 31.97 3.48 14.31
C VAL A 652 31.92 3.32 12.79
N VAL A 653 31.74 2.09 12.29
CA VAL A 653 31.50 1.80 10.86
C VAL A 653 30.23 1.00 10.72
N SER A 654 29.36 1.41 9.81
CA SER A 654 28.11 0.72 9.51
C SER A 654 28.04 0.27 8.06
N ALA A 655 27.57 -0.95 7.82
CA ALA A 655 27.36 -1.49 6.48
C ALA A 655 25.96 -2.11 6.35
N THR A 656 25.29 -1.87 5.23
CA THR A 656 23.95 -2.39 4.94
C THR A 656 23.81 -2.81 3.47
N ASP A 657 22.83 -3.67 3.16
CA ASP A 657 22.50 -4.04 1.77
C ASP A 657 21.59 -3.03 1.09
N TYR A 658 21.41 -1.86 1.69
CA TYR A 658 20.58 -0.76 1.21
C TYR A 658 21.42 0.50 0.95
N ILE A 659 20.80 1.50 0.32
CA ILE A 659 21.45 2.79 0.09
C ILE A 659 21.93 3.40 1.41
N ARG A 660 23.07 4.09 1.41
CA ARG A 660 23.73 4.61 2.62
C ARG A 660 22.84 5.47 3.50
N ILE A 661 21.88 6.18 2.92
CA ILE A 661 20.95 7.04 3.69
C ILE A 661 20.21 6.25 4.78
N TYR A 662 20.02 4.92 4.62
CA TYR A 662 19.36 4.08 5.61
C TYR A 662 20.12 4.02 6.94
N SER A 663 21.42 3.83 6.91
CA SER A 663 22.26 3.86 8.14
C SER A 663 22.74 5.27 8.48
N GLU A 664 22.81 6.16 7.51
CA GLU A 664 23.26 7.54 7.69
C GLU A 664 22.32 8.37 8.58
N GLN A 665 21.04 8.03 8.65
CA GLN A 665 20.03 8.76 9.40
C GLN A 665 20.31 8.84 10.90
N VAL A 666 21.17 7.99 11.46
CA VAL A 666 21.52 7.99 12.90
C VAL A 666 22.81 8.78 13.25
N ARG A 667 23.49 9.36 12.26
CA ARG A 667 24.78 10.07 12.44
C ARG A 667 24.74 11.13 13.54
N ALA A 668 23.65 11.90 13.61
CA ALA A 668 23.54 13.02 14.55
C ALA A 668 23.59 12.59 16.03
N TRP A 669 23.34 11.31 16.31
CA TRP A 669 23.25 10.77 17.67
C TRP A 669 24.40 9.84 18.04
N MET A 670 25.48 9.87 17.27
CA MET A 670 26.72 9.22 17.69
C MET A 670 27.27 9.89 18.96
N PRO A 671 27.59 9.14 20.02
CA PRO A 671 28.06 9.75 21.26
C PRO A 671 29.37 10.53 21.05
N ASP A 672 29.53 11.68 21.70
CA ASP A 672 30.73 12.55 21.68
C ASP A 672 31.20 12.96 20.26
N ALA A 673 30.25 13.12 19.32
CA ALA A 673 30.51 13.39 17.88
C ALA A 673 31.52 12.38 17.27
N ARG A 674 31.45 11.16 17.69
CA ARG A 674 32.30 10.03 17.30
C ARG A 674 32.41 9.88 15.79
N PRO A 675 33.61 9.63 15.25
CA PRO A 675 33.75 9.35 13.82
C PRO A 675 32.87 8.18 13.37
N TYR A 676 32.09 8.41 12.33
CA TYR A 676 31.11 7.47 11.79
C TYR A 676 31.22 7.37 10.29
N ALA A 677 31.45 6.16 9.76
CA ALA A 677 31.40 5.88 8.33
C ALA A 677 30.27 4.91 7.99
N THR A 678 29.63 5.13 6.83
CA THR A 678 28.55 4.30 6.33
C THR A 678 28.89 3.72 4.97
N LEU A 679 28.66 2.43 4.80
CA LEU A 679 28.76 1.70 3.56
C LEU A 679 27.36 1.20 3.14
N GLY A 680 27.04 1.32 1.86
CA GLY A 680 25.73 0.93 1.36
C GLY A 680 25.72 0.79 -0.16
N THR A 681 24.62 0.26 -0.67
CA THR A 681 24.48 -0.19 -2.06
C THR A 681 23.83 0.86 -2.96
N ASP A 682 24.37 2.08 -2.92
CA ASP A 682 23.87 3.18 -3.79
C ASP A 682 24.10 2.87 -5.27
N GLY A 683 23.07 2.98 -6.09
CA GLY A 683 23.10 2.70 -7.52
C GLY A 683 21.99 1.77 -7.99
N PHE A 684 22.03 1.33 -9.23
CA PHE A 684 21.16 0.30 -9.77
C PHE A 684 21.70 -1.10 -9.46
N GLY A 685 20.80 -2.09 -9.31
CA GLY A 685 21.16 -3.49 -9.20
C GLY A 685 21.98 -4.03 -10.38
N ARG A 686 22.67 -5.13 -10.16
CA ARG A 686 23.51 -5.81 -11.17
C ARG A 686 23.31 -7.33 -11.10
N SER A 687 23.47 -8.01 -12.22
CA SER A 687 23.42 -9.47 -12.28
C SER A 687 24.81 -10.03 -12.09
N ASP A 688 25.11 -10.59 -10.91
CA ASP A 688 26.37 -11.27 -10.61
C ASP A 688 26.21 -12.17 -9.37
N SER A 689 27.29 -12.82 -8.94
CA SER A 689 27.35 -13.51 -7.64
C SER A 689 27.29 -12.51 -6.47
N ARG A 690 26.95 -13.00 -5.27
CA ARG A 690 26.90 -12.15 -4.06
C ARG A 690 28.24 -11.49 -3.75
N GLU A 691 29.33 -12.24 -3.87
CA GLU A 691 30.67 -11.73 -3.63
C GLU A 691 31.02 -10.59 -4.58
N GLN A 692 30.75 -10.77 -5.88
CA GLN A 692 31.00 -9.72 -6.88
C GLN A 692 30.13 -8.50 -6.66
N LEU A 693 28.85 -8.69 -6.31
CA LEU A 693 27.95 -7.60 -6.03
C LEU A 693 28.37 -6.82 -4.78
N ARG A 694 28.76 -7.52 -3.69
CA ARG A 694 29.24 -6.88 -2.46
C ARG A 694 30.52 -6.07 -2.68
N SER A 695 31.45 -6.62 -3.48
CA SER A 695 32.65 -5.92 -3.89
C SER A 695 32.35 -4.71 -4.78
N PHE A 696 31.48 -4.86 -5.78
CA PHE A 696 31.05 -3.77 -6.66
C PHE A 696 30.40 -2.61 -5.89
N PHE A 697 29.54 -2.91 -4.94
CA PHE A 697 28.88 -1.90 -4.09
C PHE A 697 29.73 -1.48 -2.89
N LYS A 698 30.91 -2.09 -2.68
CA LYS A 698 31.87 -1.76 -1.62
C LYS A 698 31.28 -1.96 -0.21
N VAL A 699 30.53 -3.06 -0.03
CA VAL A 699 29.90 -3.46 1.24
C VAL A 699 30.41 -4.82 1.75
N ASP A 700 31.45 -5.40 1.11
CA ASP A 700 32.11 -6.61 1.54
C ASP A 700 33.06 -6.35 2.74
N ALA A 701 33.54 -7.43 3.34
CA ALA A 701 34.44 -7.38 4.50
C ALA A 701 35.70 -6.55 4.26
N ALA A 702 36.29 -6.63 3.07
CA ALA A 702 37.51 -5.90 2.71
C ALA A 702 37.30 -4.38 2.70
N HIS A 703 36.19 -3.90 2.14
CA HIS A 703 35.87 -2.47 2.16
C HIS A 703 35.51 -1.96 3.56
N ILE A 704 34.85 -2.81 4.39
CA ILE A 704 34.57 -2.48 5.79
C ILE A 704 35.88 -2.33 6.60
N VAL A 705 36.84 -3.23 6.39
CA VAL A 705 38.18 -3.15 7.01
C VAL A 705 38.89 -1.86 6.60
N VAL A 706 38.95 -1.54 5.32
CA VAL A 706 39.63 -0.31 4.84
C VAL A 706 38.92 0.95 5.34
N ALA A 707 37.58 0.99 5.37
CA ALA A 707 36.86 2.11 5.96
C ALA A 707 37.19 2.29 7.46
N THR A 708 37.29 1.20 8.18
CA THR A 708 37.66 1.20 9.60
C THR A 708 39.10 1.73 9.83
N LEU A 709 40.06 1.18 9.08
CA LEU A 709 41.45 1.63 9.16
C LEU A 709 41.61 3.09 8.75
N LYS A 710 40.82 3.55 7.77
CA LYS A 710 40.84 4.96 7.38
C LYS A 710 40.35 5.88 8.48
N LEU A 711 39.27 5.53 9.18
CA LEU A 711 38.81 6.32 10.32
C LEU A 711 39.83 6.35 11.45
N LEU A 712 40.45 5.20 11.78
CA LEU A 712 41.51 5.14 12.79
C LEU A 712 42.73 5.96 12.39
N ALA A 713 43.08 6.02 11.12
CA ALA A 713 44.17 6.85 10.62
C ALA A 713 43.85 8.34 10.69
N ASP A 714 42.59 8.73 10.44
CA ASP A 714 42.13 10.11 10.57
C ASP A 714 42.16 10.61 12.01
N GLU A 715 41.90 9.71 12.97
CA GLU A 715 42.03 9.98 14.41
C GLU A 715 43.49 9.88 14.92
N GLY A 716 44.43 9.47 14.07
CA GLY A 716 45.84 9.32 14.42
C GLY A 716 46.19 8.07 15.24
N GLU A 717 45.28 7.09 15.34
CA GLU A 717 45.49 5.86 16.08
C GLU A 717 46.33 4.84 15.32
N VAL A 718 46.31 4.91 13.97
CA VAL A 718 47.15 4.09 13.10
C VAL A 718 47.83 4.95 12.03
N ASP A 719 48.94 4.48 11.47
CA ASP A 719 49.62 5.18 10.39
C ASP A 719 48.83 5.00 9.05
N SER A 720 48.67 6.07 8.28
CA SER A 720 48.00 6.05 6.99
C SER A 720 48.60 5.06 5.98
N ARG A 721 49.87 4.69 6.16
CA ARG A 721 50.51 3.62 5.38
C ARG A 721 49.85 2.26 5.58
N LEU A 722 49.35 1.99 6.81
CA LEU A 722 48.64 0.75 7.08
C LEU A 722 47.37 0.63 6.23
N VAL A 723 46.67 1.74 6.01
CA VAL A 723 45.46 1.80 5.11
C VAL A 723 45.88 1.44 3.69
N LYS A 724 46.99 2.00 3.19
CA LYS A 724 47.47 1.72 1.84
C LYS A 724 47.90 0.25 1.69
N ASP A 725 48.58 -0.29 2.70
CA ASP A 725 49.00 -1.68 2.73
C ASP A 725 47.79 -2.62 2.76
N ALA A 726 46.76 -2.32 3.53
CA ALA A 726 45.49 -3.04 3.57
C ALA A 726 44.77 -3.04 2.22
N ILE A 727 44.67 -1.91 1.54
CA ILE A 727 44.07 -1.83 0.18
C ILE A 727 44.80 -2.78 -0.78
N SER A 728 46.14 -2.83 -0.68
CA SER A 728 46.96 -3.68 -1.54
C SER A 728 46.84 -5.16 -1.18
N SER A 729 46.87 -5.50 0.13
CA SER A 729 46.80 -6.89 0.60
C SER A 729 45.43 -7.52 0.38
N LEU A 730 44.37 -6.72 0.53
CA LEU A 730 42.99 -7.14 0.31
C LEU A 730 42.58 -7.06 -1.18
N GLY A 731 43.46 -6.62 -2.07
CA GLY A 731 43.28 -6.64 -3.51
C GLY A 731 42.20 -5.65 -4.05
N LEU A 732 41.97 -4.54 -3.35
CA LEU A 732 40.96 -3.56 -3.74
C LEU A 732 41.43 -2.67 -4.89
N ASP A 733 40.55 -2.43 -5.85
CA ASP A 733 40.77 -1.52 -6.97
C ASP A 733 40.59 -0.06 -6.54
N VAL A 734 41.70 0.67 -6.48
CA VAL A 734 41.71 2.10 -6.08
C VAL A 734 41.05 3.04 -7.10
N ASP A 735 40.95 2.60 -8.38
CA ASP A 735 40.40 3.37 -9.47
C ASP A 735 38.93 3.00 -9.77
N ALA A 736 38.36 2.04 -9.03
CA ALA A 736 36.97 1.61 -9.18
C ALA A 736 36.00 2.78 -8.98
N SER A 737 35.23 3.09 -10.03
CA SER A 737 34.19 4.13 -9.98
C SER A 737 33.12 3.81 -8.95
N PRO A 738 32.50 4.84 -8.31
CA PRO A 738 31.30 4.64 -7.50
C PRO A 738 30.17 3.96 -8.28
N ALA A 739 29.44 3.04 -7.63
CA ALA A 739 28.38 2.25 -8.28
C ALA A 739 27.23 3.08 -8.84
N TRP A 740 27.02 4.31 -8.36
CA TRP A 740 26.00 5.25 -8.85
C TRP A 740 26.44 6.09 -10.07
N TYR A 741 27.72 6.04 -10.47
CA TYR A 741 28.18 6.68 -11.70
C TYR A 741 27.77 5.83 -12.91
N PRO A 742 27.66 6.46 -14.12
CA PRO A 742 27.46 5.71 -15.35
C PRO A 742 28.55 4.64 -15.48
N GLN A 743 28.12 3.39 -15.59
CA GLN A 743 29.03 2.26 -15.78
C GLN A 743 29.27 2.03 -17.27
N PRO A 744 30.41 1.45 -17.67
CA PRO A 744 30.64 1.03 -19.04
C PRO A 744 29.47 0.19 -19.55
N GLN A 745 29.02 0.47 -20.77
CA GLN A 745 28.01 -0.35 -21.42
C GLN A 745 28.64 -1.67 -21.89
N ILE A 746 27.82 -2.73 -21.89
CA ILE A 746 28.24 -4.02 -22.47
C ILE A 746 28.40 -3.80 -23.96
N ASP A 747 29.60 -4.04 -24.49
CA ASP A 747 29.86 -4.05 -25.94
C ASP A 747 29.39 -5.38 -26.50
N HIS A 748 28.35 -5.35 -27.31
CA HIS A 748 27.77 -6.52 -27.98
C HIS A 748 28.35 -6.73 -29.41
N SER A 749 29.40 -5.98 -29.80
CA SER A 749 30.03 -6.17 -31.10
C SER A 749 30.68 -7.56 -31.17
N PRO A 750 30.64 -8.24 -32.36
CA PRO A 750 31.27 -9.53 -32.51
C PRO A 750 32.79 -9.53 -32.25
N ASP A 751 33.42 -8.36 -32.39
CA ASP A 751 34.84 -8.13 -32.19
C ASP A 751 35.15 -7.50 -30.82
N ALA A 752 34.16 -7.36 -29.93
CA ALA A 752 34.39 -6.83 -28.60
C ALA A 752 35.43 -7.73 -27.91
N PRO A 753 36.53 -7.16 -27.42
CA PRO A 753 37.44 -7.94 -26.60
C PRO A 753 36.63 -8.48 -25.43
N ALA A 754 36.75 -9.78 -25.13
CA ALA A 754 36.20 -10.31 -23.90
C ALA A 754 36.77 -9.43 -22.77
N VAL A 755 35.96 -8.54 -22.25
CA VAL A 755 36.29 -7.82 -21.02
C VAL A 755 36.18 -8.89 -19.94
N LEU A 756 37.30 -9.62 -19.79
CA LEU A 756 37.57 -10.30 -18.56
C LEU A 756 37.64 -9.15 -17.55
N GLY A 757 36.46 -8.83 -16.91
CA GLY A 757 36.49 -8.08 -15.70
C GLY A 757 37.59 -8.69 -14.86
N ALA A 758 38.50 -7.89 -14.35
CA ALA A 758 39.49 -8.37 -13.43
C ALA A 758 38.66 -9.04 -12.31
N ASN A 759 38.58 -10.39 -12.38
CA ASN A 759 38.14 -11.15 -11.23
C ASN A 759 39.06 -10.66 -10.11
N PRO A 760 38.54 -10.00 -9.07
CA PRO A 760 39.35 -9.78 -7.89
C PRO A 760 39.86 -11.16 -7.56
N LYS A 761 41.19 -11.29 -7.49
CA LYS A 761 41.78 -12.56 -7.07
C LYS A 761 41.11 -12.89 -5.73
N PRO A 762 40.55 -14.12 -5.58
CA PRO A 762 39.99 -14.51 -4.29
C PRO A 762 41.00 -14.11 -3.21
N VAL A 763 40.54 -13.45 -2.18
CA VAL A 763 41.42 -13.15 -1.03
C VAL A 763 41.92 -14.51 -0.56
N PRO A 764 43.21 -14.80 -0.58
CA PRO A 764 43.73 -16.18 -0.48
C PRO A 764 43.37 -16.95 0.81
N HIS A 765 42.80 -16.24 1.78
CA HIS A 765 42.45 -16.78 3.10
C HIS A 765 40.94 -16.92 3.36
N LEU A 766 40.06 -16.61 2.35
CA LEU A 766 38.61 -16.71 2.50
C LEU A 766 37.99 -17.80 1.61
N VAL A 767 38.79 -18.60 0.93
CA VAL A 767 38.30 -19.78 0.21
C VAL A 767 38.31 -20.94 1.19
N GLU A 768 37.24 -21.12 1.95
CA GLU A 768 36.91 -22.44 2.48
C GLU A 768 36.48 -23.32 1.30
N GLU A 769 37.15 -24.47 1.16
CA GLU A 769 36.80 -25.55 0.24
C GLU A 769 35.41 -26.07 0.61
N ASP A 770 34.34 -25.53 0.04
CA ASP A 770 32.99 -26.12 0.09
C ASP A 770 32.17 -25.84 -1.19
N ASP A 771 32.76 -26.16 -2.35
CA ASP A 771 32.02 -26.36 -3.61
C ASP A 771 31.76 -27.85 -3.87
N ALA A 772 31.48 -28.64 -2.87
CA ALA A 772 31.13 -30.03 -3.02
C ALA A 772 29.86 -30.37 -2.22
N ALA A 773 28.73 -29.93 -2.65
CA ALA A 773 27.42 -30.58 -2.51
C ALA A 773 26.30 -29.67 -3.00
N ILE A 774 26.23 -29.33 -4.29
CA ILE A 774 24.93 -29.11 -4.93
C ILE A 774 24.41 -30.51 -5.21
N SER A 775 23.64 -31.06 -4.29
CA SER A 775 22.83 -32.23 -4.55
C SER A 775 21.82 -31.89 -5.66
N ASP A 776 21.82 -32.77 -6.63
CA ASP A 776 20.95 -32.85 -7.81
C ASP A 776 19.44 -32.89 -7.44
N GLU A 777 18.88 -31.77 -7.01
CA GLU A 777 17.43 -31.60 -6.91
C GLU A 777 17.11 -30.13 -7.26
N GLY A 778 16.98 -29.86 -8.55
CA GLY A 778 16.60 -28.54 -9.03
C GLY A 778 17.08 -28.25 -10.44
N LYS A 779 17.11 -29.21 -11.33
CA LYS A 779 17.17 -28.95 -12.77
C LYS A 779 15.81 -28.45 -13.23
N ALA A 780 15.62 -27.13 -13.24
CA ALA A 780 14.69 -26.52 -14.16
C ALA A 780 15.32 -26.64 -15.55
N GLU A 781 14.71 -27.41 -16.43
CA GLU A 781 15.10 -27.51 -17.82
C GLU A 781 14.94 -26.15 -18.50
N ASP A 782 16.04 -25.68 -19.06
CA ASP A 782 16.10 -24.58 -20.03
C ASP A 782 15.13 -24.85 -21.20
N ALA A 783 14.04 -24.10 -21.28
CA ALA A 783 13.25 -23.96 -22.48
C ALA A 783 13.82 -22.82 -23.34
N ALA A 784 15.02 -23.03 -23.90
CA ALA A 784 15.50 -22.29 -25.07
C ALA A 784 15.37 -23.22 -26.25
N ASP A 785 14.43 -22.93 -27.12
CA ASP A 785 14.40 -23.11 -28.58
C ASP A 785 12.96 -23.36 -29.07
N ALA A 786 12.29 -22.27 -29.41
CA ALA A 786 11.18 -22.30 -30.36
C ALA A 786 11.52 -21.33 -31.53
N PRO A 787 11.52 -21.77 -32.79
CA PRO A 787 11.89 -20.94 -33.90
C PRO A 787 10.83 -19.92 -34.24
N ILE A 788 11.26 -18.67 -34.45
CA ILE A 788 10.44 -17.58 -34.97
C ILE A 788 10.02 -17.89 -36.41
N LEU A 789 8.78 -18.23 -36.61
CA LEU A 789 8.19 -18.35 -37.97
C LEU A 789 7.89 -16.94 -38.49
N ASN A 790 8.72 -16.49 -39.45
CA ASN A 790 8.42 -15.37 -40.33
C ASN A 790 7.26 -15.76 -41.26
N GLN A 791 6.09 -15.16 -41.13
CA GLN A 791 5.10 -15.11 -42.18
C GLN A 791 4.89 -13.66 -42.61
N LYS A 792 5.14 -13.40 -43.89
CA LYS A 792 4.77 -12.18 -44.58
C LYS A 792 3.25 -12.17 -44.85
N PRO A 793 2.60 -11.00 -44.84
CA PRO A 793 1.21 -10.90 -45.25
C PRO A 793 1.05 -10.86 -46.79
N GLU A 794 0.01 -11.52 -47.26
CA GLU A 794 -0.73 -11.14 -48.48
C GLU A 794 -2.02 -10.40 -48.07
#